data_ba693daa32a5c608f7b664440a2d01e7
#
_entry.id   ba693daa32a5c608f7b664440a2d01e7
#
_cell.length_a   1.000
_cell.length_b   1.000
_cell.length_c   1.000
_cell.angle_alpha   90.00
_cell.angle_beta   90.00
_cell.angle_gamma   90.00
#
_symmetry.space_group_name_H-M   'P 1'
#
loop_
_entity.id
_entity.type
_entity.pdbx_description
1 polymer ?
#
loop_
_entity_poly.entity_id
_entity_poly.type
_entity_poly.pdbx_seq_one_letter_code
_entity_poly.pdbx_strand_id
1 'polypeptide(L)'
;GFRVLPCRMQDKYSREKKPIFLKTVVLENEKRRAVFLPEYGGRLQSFVNKETGKEILYRNPVFQPANLGIRNAWFSGGVEWNAAQYGHTVYSSSPVYFAKCIGKDGEEFVRMYEFERMKRLYIQIDFHLPKGAETLFLHVKIQNLDDEKKSMYWWTNIAIQAEEKLRVFSGTDEVMYLHPESISDNVNPVRVFGHTRLPDLPTLPGKDSSYPSNADYSNEFFFQNPEKPEACWSAAAYGDGRVFFEESTLPLRYRKMFCWGRHPGGRRWCSYLATETEGNYVELQAGLTPTQLNGIEIPGKTVWEFTQAIGETRMEDIQAPYQKDYGRARKSVEQQVHQALGEEELACWEAYFKEMSVKKAERILSAGTGWGTLERQRCEKEGEGFPSWLEFEDSALGAPQYPWMFLLENGFLPELDVMEAPKSWMVDAKFEHLLRHSLADQKGDHYLAHLHMGVMEYENGNRTAGINEWRKSLEQKASPIAYRNLAYDEKMQGNQNQAIEYMKKAVELEDNKIDKVFSEEYMALLLEAKRYENAWDYYCSLPMKRQESDRLTLQAGLAGVEIGQEAFVEAVLHREFSCIREGDTSLTDLYFRYQAKKRMQEIKDCDEQEAARYVEENLNPPEEIDFRMFVKRERTDENKYRERNFPAT
;
A
#
# COMPACT_ATOMS: atom_id res chain seq x y z
N GLY A 1 -12.93 2.91 0.27
CA GLY A 1 -12.30 1.89 1.12
C GLY A 1 -12.91 0.53 0.91
N PHE A 2 -12.23 -0.50 1.36
CA PHE A 2 -12.74 -1.87 1.33
C PHE A 2 -13.72 -2.04 2.49
N ARG A 3 -14.91 -2.52 2.22
CA ARG A 3 -15.95 -2.68 3.23
C ARG A 3 -16.10 -4.14 3.62
N VAL A 4 -16.77 -4.91 2.79
CA VAL A 4 -17.15 -6.29 3.08
C VAL A 4 -16.40 -7.31 2.23
N LEU A 5 -15.63 -6.88 1.24
CA LEU A 5 -14.90 -7.78 0.36
C LEU A 5 -14.04 -8.74 1.16
N PRO A 6 -14.32 -10.04 1.16
CA PRO A 6 -13.57 -11.04 1.91
C PRO A 6 -12.23 -11.29 1.21
N CYS A 7 -11.27 -10.46 1.52
CA CYS A 7 -9.94 -10.55 0.98
C CYS A 7 -9.06 -11.39 1.88
N ARG A 8 -8.30 -12.29 1.27
CA ARG A 8 -7.28 -13.05 1.98
C ARG A 8 -6.15 -12.15 2.38
N MET A 9 -5.68 -12.29 3.61
CA MET A 9 -4.48 -11.64 4.07
C MET A 9 -3.25 -12.31 3.45
N GLN A 10 -2.27 -11.50 3.09
CA GLN A 10 -0.99 -11.99 2.58
C GLN A 10 0.01 -12.09 3.73
N ASP A 11 -0.16 -13.09 4.57
CA ASP A 11 0.67 -13.34 5.76
C ASP A 11 1.27 -14.75 5.80
N LYS A 12 1.23 -15.47 4.66
CA LYS A 12 1.79 -16.84 4.53
C LYS A 12 3.25 -16.83 4.08
N TYR A 13 4.09 -16.15 4.83
CA TYR A 13 5.54 -16.17 4.61
C TYR A 13 6.27 -16.34 5.93
N SER A 14 7.47 -16.93 5.87
CA SER A 14 8.31 -17.18 7.03
C SER A 14 9.47 -16.17 7.07
N ARG A 15 10.14 -16.09 8.23
CA ARG A 15 11.39 -15.35 8.38
C ARG A 15 12.62 -16.10 7.87
N GLU A 16 12.44 -17.36 7.46
CA GLU A 16 13.53 -18.15 6.87
C GLU A 16 14.01 -17.51 5.56
N LYS A 17 15.27 -17.09 5.54
CA LYS A 17 15.92 -16.55 4.34
C LYS A 17 16.44 -17.67 3.47
N LYS A 18 16.02 -17.70 2.23
CA LYS A 18 16.47 -18.66 1.22
C LYS A 18 16.59 -18.00 -0.14
N PRO A 19 17.51 -18.45 -1.00
CA PRO A 19 17.60 -17.97 -2.38
C PRO A 19 16.30 -18.27 -3.13
N ILE A 20 15.82 -17.26 -3.88
CA ILE A 20 14.69 -17.40 -4.80
C ILE A 20 15.08 -16.91 -6.18
N PHE A 21 14.46 -17.48 -7.23
CA PHE A 21 14.61 -17.03 -8.60
C PHE A 21 13.41 -16.14 -8.96
N LEU A 22 13.70 -14.94 -9.43
CA LEU A 22 12.70 -13.99 -9.89
C LEU A 22 12.84 -13.79 -11.40
N LYS A 23 11.71 -13.84 -12.11
CA LYS A 23 11.64 -13.45 -13.51
C LYS A 23 11.90 -11.95 -13.61
N THR A 24 12.76 -11.54 -14.52
CA THR A 24 13.11 -10.13 -14.72
C THR A 24 12.91 -9.71 -16.16
N VAL A 25 12.59 -8.44 -16.37
CA VAL A 25 12.73 -7.74 -17.64
C VAL A 25 13.83 -6.70 -17.45
N VAL A 26 14.74 -6.62 -18.42
CA VAL A 26 15.89 -5.71 -18.39
C VAL A 26 15.79 -4.74 -19.54
N LEU A 27 15.94 -3.45 -19.26
CA LEU A 27 16.12 -2.39 -20.23
C LEU A 27 17.48 -1.72 -19.96
N GLU A 28 18.36 -1.70 -20.94
CA GLU A 28 19.70 -1.14 -20.76
C GLU A 28 20.24 -0.47 -22.00
N ASN A 29 21.07 0.52 -21.79
CA ASN A 29 21.95 1.10 -22.79
C ASN A 29 23.41 0.97 -22.35
N GLU A 30 24.36 1.68 -22.98
CA GLU A 30 25.78 1.64 -22.64
C GLU A 30 26.08 2.22 -21.24
N LYS A 31 25.23 3.11 -20.70
CA LYS A 31 25.46 3.83 -19.44
C LYS A 31 24.66 3.30 -18.26
N ARG A 32 23.43 2.82 -18.50
CA ARG A 32 22.48 2.48 -17.45
C ARG A 32 21.85 1.11 -17.67
N ARG A 33 21.43 0.49 -16.58
CA ARG A 33 20.69 -0.78 -16.59
C ARG A 33 19.56 -0.75 -15.59
N ALA A 34 18.32 -0.91 -16.07
CA ALA A 34 17.09 -1.00 -15.28
C ALA A 34 16.58 -2.45 -15.28
N VAL A 35 16.22 -2.96 -14.11
CA VAL A 35 15.71 -4.34 -13.91
C VAL A 35 14.35 -4.30 -13.26
N PHE A 36 13.35 -4.85 -13.94
CA PHE A 36 11.96 -4.88 -13.51
C PHE A 36 11.51 -6.28 -13.09
N LEU A 37 10.55 -6.37 -12.18
CA LEU A 37 9.93 -7.60 -11.69
C LEU A 37 8.48 -7.68 -12.19
N PRO A 38 8.20 -8.33 -13.33
CA PRO A 38 6.85 -8.41 -13.90
C PRO A 38 5.82 -9.07 -12.99
N GLU A 39 6.23 -10.06 -12.18
CA GLU A 39 5.34 -10.83 -11.30
C GLU A 39 4.96 -10.08 -10.02
N TYR A 40 5.59 -8.92 -9.78
CA TYR A 40 5.42 -8.12 -8.56
C TYR A 40 5.15 -6.64 -8.89
N GLY A 41 4.05 -6.40 -9.58
CA GLY A 41 3.57 -5.05 -9.91
C GLY A 41 4.48 -4.28 -10.87
N GLY A 42 5.37 -4.97 -11.57
CA GLY A 42 6.34 -4.34 -12.46
C GLY A 42 7.37 -3.47 -11.73
N ARG A 43 7.64 -3.74 -10.45
CA ARG A 43 8.61 -2.99 -9.64
C ARG A 43 9.94 -2.80 -10.35
N LEU A 44 10.44 -1.58 -10.41
CA LEU A 44 11.84 -1.33 -10.78
C LEU A 44 12.72 -1.69 -9.57
N GLN A 45 13.32 -2.89 -9.62
CA GLN A 45 14.07 -3.46 -8.50
C GLN A 45 15.49 -2.91 -8.39
N SER A 46 16.08 -2.55 -9.53
CA SER A 46 17.49 -2.12 -9.62
C SER A 46 17.64 -1.13 -10.76
N PHE A 47 18.41 -0.08 -10.53
CA PHE A 47 18.82 0.88 -11.54
C PHE A 47 20.30 1.21 -11.35
N VAL A 48 21.13 0.70 -12.23
CA VAL A 48 22.60 0.70 -12.09
C VAL A 48 23.24 1.72 -13.00
N ASN A 49 24.16 2.50 -12.47
CA ASN A 49 25.13 3.25 -13.23
C ASN A 49 26.27 2.29 -13.68
N LYS A 50 26.35 1.96 -14.98
CA LYS A 50 27.30 0.97 -15.52
C LYS A 50 28.74 1.46 -15.48
N GLU A 51 28.99 2.76 -15.47
CA GLU A 51 30.34 3.35 -15.38
C GLU A 51 30.95 3.14 -13.99
N THR A 52 30.14 3.28 -12.94
CA THR A 52 30.60 3.14 -11.55
C THR A 52 30.31 1.77 -10.96
N GLY A 53 29.40 1.00 -11.58
CA GLY A 53 28.89 -0.26 -11.05
C GLY A 53 27.97 -0.09 -9.83
N LYS A 54 27.57 1.15 -9.49
CA LYS A 54 26.75 1.43 -8.29
C LYS A 54 25.26 1.45 -8.60
N GLU A 55 24.48 0.98 -7.61
CA GLU A 55 23.03 1.17 -7.60
C GLU A 55 22.69 2.65 -7.37
N ILE A 56 21.76 3.17 -8.17
CA ILE A 56 21.20 4.52 -8.03
C ILE A 56 20.05 4.52 -7.02
N LEU A 57 19.29 3.41 -6.98
CA LEU A 57 18.19 3.18 -6.04
C LEU A 57 18.67 2.41 -4.80
N TYR A 58 17.90 2.45 -3.73
CA TYR A 58 18.06 1.47 -2.67
C TYR A 58 17.49 0.12 -3.16
N ARG A 59 18.38 -0.85 -3.33
CA ARG A 59 18.04 -2.24 -3.63
C ARG A 59 18.04 -3.05 -2.34
N ASN A 60 16.86 -3.47 -1.88
CA ASN A 60 16.80 -4.32 -0.70
C ASN A 60 17.45 -5.69 -0.99
N PRO A 61 18.40 -6.16 -0.16
CA PRO A 61 19.01 -7.48 -0.32
C PRO A 61 18.04 -8.62 -0.01
N VAL A 62 16.94 -8.34 0.70
CA VAL A 62 15.90 -9.29 1.04
C VAL A 62 14.62 -8.95 0.28
N PHE A 63 14.04 -9.94 -0.41
CA PHE A 63 12.76 -9.80 -1.07
C PHE A 63 11.66 -10.42 -0.19
N GLN A 64 11.04 -9.59 0.64
CA GLN A 64 9.99 -9.99 1.58
C GLN A 64 8.82 -9.02 1.47
N PRO A 65 7.57 -9.52 1.31
CA PRO A 65 6.41 -8.67 1.36
C PRO A 65 6.17 -8.17 2.79
N ALA A 66 5.89 -6.88 2.93
CA ALA A 66 5.35 -6.29 4.15
C ALA A 66 3.83 -6.25 4.06
N ASN A 67 3.15 -6.57 5.15
CA ASN A 67 1.70 -6.65 5.17
C ASN A 67 1.10 -5.35 5.71
N LEU A 68 0.27 -4.68 4.89
CA LEU A 68 -0.48 -3.47 5.27
C LEU A 68 -1.97 -3.74 5.50
N GLY A 69 -2.38 -4.97 5.60
CA GLY A 69 -3.78 -5.34 5.76
C GLY A 69 -4.26 -6.24 4.65
N ILE A 70 -5.56 -6.19 4.35
CA ILE A 70 -6.27 -7.27 3.68
C ILE A 70 -5.79 -7.54 2.24
N ARG A 71 -5.27 -6.55 1.51
CA ARG A 71 -4.89 -6.71 0.10
C ARG A 71 -3.48 -6.28 -0.23
N ASN A 72 -2.91 -5.42 0.59
CA ASN A 72 -1.72 -4.69 0.22
C ASN A 72 -0.50 -5.36 0.85
N ALA A 73 0.21 -6.16 0.07
CA ALA A 73 1.59 -6.45 0.38
C ALA A 73 2.46 -5.54 -0.47
N TRP A 74 3.44 -4.91 0.15
CA TRP A 74 4.45 -4.12 -0.53
C TRP A 74 5.83 -4.67 -0.22
N PHE A 75 6.82 -4.30 -1.02
CA PHE A 75 8.20 -4.71 -0.84
C PHE A 75 9.06 -3.47 -0.61
N SER A 76 9.98 -3.55 0.34
CA SER A 76 10.94 -2.49 0.59
C SER A 76 12.00 -2.43 -0.51
N GLY A 77 12.36 -1.22 -0.93
CA GLY A 77 13.38 -0.95 -1.94
C GLY A 77 12.87 -0.85 -3.38
N GLY A 78 13.67 -0.31 -4.28
CA GLY A 78 13.31 -0.08 -5.67
C GLY A 78 12.26 1.01 -5.87
N VAL A 79 11.48 0.90 -6.95
CA VAL A 79 10.37 1.82 -7.26
C VAL A 79 9.07 1.06 -7.39
N GLU A 80 8.03 1.56 -6.72
CA GLU A 80 6.66 1.06 -6.76
C GLU A 80 5.73 2.07 -7.44
N TRP A 81 4.80 1.56 -8.26
CA TRP A 81 3.82 2.34 -9.02
C TRP A 81 2.44 2.19 -8.37
N ASN A 82 2.01 3.19 -7.60
CA ASN A 82 0.73 3.15 -6.88
C ASN A 82 -0.34 3.88 -7.67
N ALA A 83 -1.23 3.11 -8.27
CA ALA A 83 -2.24 3.61 -9.19
C ALA A 83 -3.67 3.18 -8.83
N ALA A 84 -4.64 4.00 -9.18
CA ALA A 84 -6.08 3.79 -9.10
C ALA A 84 -6.65 3.70 -7.68
N GLN A 85 -6.06 2.92 -6.80
CA GLN A 85 -6.51 2.74 -5.42
C GLN A 85 -5.61 3.49 -4.44
N TYR A 86 -6.21 3.99 -3.38
CA TYR A 86 -5.52 4.62 -2.27
C TYR A 86 -4.49 3.68 -1.61
N GLY A 87 -3.28 4.18 -1.38
CA GLY A 87 -2.17 3.44 -0.78
C GLY A 87 -1.42 2.57 -1.78
N HIS A 88 -0.85 1.47 -1.29
CA HIS A 88 -0.14 0.53 -2.15
C HIS A 88 -1.08 -0.18 -3.12
N THR A 89 -0.67 -0.27 -4.38
CA THR A 89 -1.50 -0.90 -5.41
C THR A 89 -1.70 -2.39 -5.14
N VAL A 90 -2.85 -2.92 -5.55
CA VAL A 90 -3.14 -4.35 -5.48
C VAL A 90 -2.20 -5.19 -6.36
N TYR A 91 -1.50 -4.57 -7.29
CA TYR A 91 -0.53 -5.25 -8.16
C TYR A 91 0.85 -5.44 -7.52
N SER A 92 1.18 -4.80 -6.39
CA SER A 92 2.51 -4.93 -5.76
C SER A 92 2.95 -6.38 -5.56
N SER A 93 2.01 -7.30 -5.40
CA SER A 93 2.26 -8.75 -5.28
C SER A 93 1.57 -9.57 -6.38
N SER A 94 1.27 -8.97 -7.50
CA SER A 94 0.58 -9.61 -8.63
C SER A 94 1.32 -9.36 -9.94
N PRO A 95 1.21 -10.27 -10.93
CA PRO A 95 1.79 -10.04 -12.24
C PRO A 95 1.10 -8.90 -12.96
N VAL A 96 1.88 -8.19 -13.79
CA VAL A 96 1.43 -7.22 -14.76
C VAL A 96 2.02 -7.52 -16.13
N TYR A 97 1.38 -7.09 -17.20
CA TYR A 97 1.90 -7.28 -18.55
C TYR A 97 3.18 -6.49 -18.77
N PHE A 98 4.14 -7.14 -19.37
CA PHE A 98 5.34 -6.50 -19.94
C PHE A 98 5.46 -6.85 -21.41
N ALA A 99 5.68 -5.85 -22.23
CA ALA A 99 5.84 -6.00 -23.67
C ALA A 99 7.07 -5.24 -24.17
N LYS A 100 7.74 -5.80 -25.19
CA LYS A 100 8.76 -5.10 -25.97
C LYS A 100 8.06 -4.29 -27.04
N CYS A 101 8.43 -3.03 -27.18
CA CYS A 101 7.97 -2.12 -28.20
C CYS A 101 9.16 -1.54 -28.97
N ILE A 102 8.91 -1.11 -30.21
CA ILE A 102 9.93 -0.49 -31.10
C ILE A 102 9.46 0.93 -31.43
N GLY A 103 10.30 1.91 -31.14
CA GLY A 103 10.12 3.32 -31.49
C GLY A 103 10.38 3.62 -32.99
N LYS A 104 10.28 4.92 -33.34
CA LYS A 104 10.45 5.34 -34.76
C LYS A 104 11.81 4.98 -35.35
N ASP A 105 12.87 5.18 -34.61
CA ASP A 105 14.26 5.00 -35.09
C ASP A 105 14.82 3.62 -34.70
N GLY A 106 13.94 2.65 -34.44
CA GLY A 106 14.34 1.31 -34.00
C GLY A 106 14.76 1.25 -32.53
N GLU A 107 14.51 2.32 -31.74
CA GLU A 107 14.72 2.32 -30.33
C GLU A 107 13.80 1.28 -29.63
N GLU A 108 14.39 0.44 -28.81
CA GLU A 108 13.65 -0.54 -28.03
C GLU A 108 13.21 0.09 -26.71
N PHE A 109 11.94 -0.03 -26.40
CA PHE A 109 11.41 0.36 -25.09
C PHE A 109 10.51 -0.74 -24.51
N VAL A 110 10.25 -0.66 -23.22
CA VAL A 110 9.47 -1.66 -22.49
C VAL A 110 8.18 -1.04 -22.02
N ARG A 111 7.05 -1.67 -22.34
CA ARG A 111 5.73 -1.27 -21.89
C ARG A 111 5.26 -2.19 -20.78
N MET A 112 4.90 -1.61 -19.64
CA MET A 112 4.13 -2.25 -18.57
C MET A 112 2.68 -1.78 -18.65
N TYR A 113 1.72 -2.69 -18.49
CA TYR A 113 0.31 -2.29 -18.47
C TYR A 113 -0.58 -3.31 -17.76
N GLU A 114 -1.75 -2.83 -17.29
CA GLU A 114 -2.78 -3.68 -16.71
C GLU A 114 -4.15 -2.99 -16.78
N PHE A 115 -5.22 -3.78 -16.70
CA PHE A 115 -6.58 -3.30 -16.46
C PHE A 115 -6.88 -3.34 -14.96
N GLU A 116 -6.97 -2.17 -14.32
CA GLU A 116 -7.35 -2.06 -12.91
C GLU A 116 -8.88 -2.18 -12.78
N ARG A 117 -9.31 -3.38 -12.42
CA ARG A 117 -10.72 -3.78 -12.47
C ARG A 117 -11.63 -3.12 -11.43
N MET A 118 -11.09 -2.63 -10.30
CA MET A 118 -11.89 -2.03 -9.24
C MET A 118 -12.37 -0.62 -9.60
N LYS A 119 -11.57 0.10 -10.38
CA LYS A 119 -11.88 1.43 -10.91
C LYS A 119 -12.12 1.42 -12.41
N ARG A 120 -11.92 0.27 -13.07
CA ARG A 120 -12.03 0.09 -14.51
C ARG A 120 -11.18 1.08 -15.29
N LEU A 121 -9.90 1.13 -14.92
CA LEU A 121 -8.89 2.00 -15.56
C LEU A 121 -7.84 1.17 -16.28
N TYR A 122 -7.47 1.57 -17.48
CA TYR A 122 -6.27 1.04 -18.14
C TYR A 122 -5.08 1.87 -17.70
N ILE A 123 -4.08 1.19 -17.14
CA ILE A 123 -2.86 1.80 -16.64
C ILE A 123 -1.71 1.28 -17.48
N GLN A 124 -0.92 2.19 -18.03
CA GLN A 124 0.23 1.90 -18.87
C GLN A 124 1.40 2.76 -18.43
N ILE A 125 2.59 2.16 -18.41
CA ILE A 125 3.87 2.86 -18.24
C ILE A 125 4.81 2.37 -19.34
N ASP A 126 5.28 3.28 -20.17
CA ASP A 126 6.32 3.01 -21.18
C ASP A 126 7.66 3.48 -20.59
N PHE A 127 8.60 2.54 -20.44
CA PHE A 127 9.94 2.82 -19.94
C PHE A 127 10.89 2.97 -21.13
N HIS A 128 11.54 4.13 -21.20
CA HIS A 128 12.49 4.47 -22.24
C HIS A 128 13.88 4.74 -21.66
N LEU A 129 14.88 4.18 -22.29
CA LEU A 129 16.28 4.44 -21.95
C LEU A 129 17.06 4.65 -23.24
N PRO A 130 16.93 5.84 -23.87
CA PRO A 130 17.54 6.15 -25.16
C PRO A 130 19.05 5.93 -25.16
N LYS A 131 19.61 5.75 -26.33
CA LYS A 131 21.07 5.61 -26.50
C LYS A 131 21.76 6.86 -25.93
N GLY A 132 22.78 6.65 -25.10
CA GLY A 132 23.53 7.72 -24.44
C GLY A 132 22.85 8.37 -23.25
N ALA A 133 21.59 8.10 -23.00
CA ALA A 133 20.87 8.68 -21.85
C ALA A 133 21.39 8.12 -20.53
N GLU A 134 21.48 8.99 -19.53
CA GLU A 134 21.81 8.65 -18.13
C GLU A 134 20.57 8.60 -17.25
N THR A 135 19.43 8.97 -17.81
CA THR A 135 18.14 9.09 -17.15
C THR A 135 17.17 8.06 -17.72
N LEU A 136 16.45 7.36 -16.84
CA LEU A 136 15.34 6.49 -17.21
C LEU A 136 14.08 7.33 -17.28
N PHE A 137 13.39 7.31 -18.41
CA PHE A 137 12.11 7.98 -18.62
C PHE A 137 10.95 7.01 -18.48
N LEU A 138 9.87 7.48 -17.88
CA LEU A 138 8.62 6.77 -17.66
C LEU A 138 7.48 7.60 -18.22
N HIS A 139 6.87 7.15 -19.31
CA HIS A 139 5.67 7.79 -19.84
C HIS A 139 4.44 7.04 -19.33
N VAL A 140 3.68 7.72 -18.47
CA VAL A 140 2.49 7.15 -17.83
C VAL A 140 1.25 7.56 -18.61
N LYS A 141 0.37 6.59 -18.83
CA LYS A 141 -0.92 6.79 -19.49
C LYS A 141 -2.02 6.08 -18.71
N ILE A 142 -3.01 6.84 -18.25
CA ILE A 142 -4.15 6.34 -17.48
C ILE A 142 -5.42 6.69 -18.24
N GLN A 143 -6.23 5.67 -18.53
CA GLN A 143 -7.40 5.83 -19.39
C GLN A 143 -8.67 5.41 -18.68
N ASN A 144 -9.64 6.31 -18.65
CA ASN A 144 -11.03 6.03 -18.30
C ASN A 144 -11.85 5.98 -19.58
N LEU A 145 -12.23 4.78 -20.02
CA LEU A 145 -13.05 4.58 -21.23
C LEU A 145 -14.55 4.52 -20.94
N ASP A 146 -14.96 4.53 -19.68
CA ASP A 146 -16.38 4.65 -19.31
C ASP A 146 -16.85 6.10 -19.44
N ASP A 147 -18.16 6.33 -19.51
CA ASP A 147 -18.74 7.68 -19.56
C ASP A 147 -18.69 8.41 -18.21
N GLU A 148 -18.64 7.64 -17.12
CA GLU A 148 -18.66 8.15 -15.77
C GLU A 148 -17.24 8.52 -15.27
N LYS A 149 -17.18 9.53 -14.40
CA LYS A 149 -15.96 9.84 -13.69
C LYS A 149 -15.60 8.73 -12.70
N LYS A 150 -14.31 8.50 -12.50
CA LYS A 150 -13.78 7.49 -11.60
C LYS A 150 -12.86 8.13 -10.55
N SER A 151 -12.89 7.64 -9.33
CA SER A 151 -11.85 7.98 -8.37
C SER A 151 -10.52 7.41 -8.84
N MET A 152 -9.47 8.22 -8.72
CA MET A 152 -8.14 7.92 -9.20
C MET A 152 -7.11 8.21 -8.11
N TYR A 153 -5.98 7.56 -8.19
CA TYR A 153 -4.84 7.73 -7.31
C TYR A 153 -3.56 7.49 -8.12
N TRP A 154 -2.54 8.32 -7.88
CA TRP A 154 -1.20 8.06 -8.40
C TRP A 154 -0.14 8.61 -7.46
N TRP A 155 0.77 7.72 -7.07
CA TRP A 155 2.03 8.05 -6.41
C TRP A 155 3.13 7.08 -6.86
N THR A 156 4.25 7.61 -7.33
CA THR A 156 5.48 6.85 -7.57
C THR A 156 6.29 6.85 -6.28
N ASN A 157 6.58 5.68 -5.72
CA ASN A 157 7.38 5.54 -4.50
C ASN A 157 8.78 5.07 -4.86
N ILE A 158 9.78 5.91 -4.62
CA ILE A 158 11.18 5.68 -5.00
C ILE A 158 12.01 5.55 -3.73
N ALA A 159 12.60 4.37 -3.50
CA ALA A 159 13.52 4.15 -2.40
C ALA A 159 14.96 4.48 -2.82
N ILE A 160 15.63 5.32 -2.04
CA ILE A 160 17.04 5.68 -2.21
C ILE A 160 17.84 5.36 -0.96
N GLN A 161 19.13 5.09 -1.10
CA GLN A 161 19.99 4.76 0.03
C GLN A 161 20.04 5.93 1.02
N ALA A 162 19.77 5.65 2.30
CA ALA A 162 19.98 6.64 3.36
C ALA A 162 21.45 6.70 3.76
N GLU A 163 21.99 7.90 3.86
CA GLU A 163 23.33 8.18 4.36
C GLU A 163 23.26 9.33 5.39
N GLU A 164 24.26 9.42 6.27
CA GLU A 164 24.28 10.41 7.36
C GLU A 164 24.15 11.85 6.85
N LYS A 165 24.83 12.17 5.72
CA LYS A 165 24.81 13.49 5.09
C LYS A 165 23.79 13.65 3.98
N LEU A 166 22.87 12.67 3.79
CA LEU A 166 21.83 12.81 2.79
C LEU A 166 20.97 14.03 3.11
N ARG A 167 20.79 14.93 2.14
CA ARG A 167 19.93 16.10 2.26
C ARG A 167 18.92 16.16 1.11
N VAL A 168 17.66 16.38 1.44
CA VAL A 168 16.53 16.31 0.50
C VAL A 168 16.06 17.70 0.09
N PHE A 169 15.72 17.84 -1.21
CA PHE A 169 15.29 19.09 -1.85
C PHE A 169 14.13 18.84 -2.82
N SER A 170 13.39 19.90 -3.13
CA SER A 170 12.36 19.91 -4.17
C SER A 170 12.21 21.32 -4.76
N GLY A 171 11.37 21.48 -5.78
CA GLY A 171 11.11 22.78 -6.42
C GLY A 171 10.54 23.85 -5.50
N THR A 172 10.15 23.48 -4.27
CA THR A 172 9.69 24.40 -3.22
C THR A 172 10.27 24.03 -1.85
N ASP A 173 10.22 24.96 -0.91
CA ASP A 173 10.44 24.69 0.51
C ASP A 173 9.13 24.60 1.31
N GLU A 174 7.99 24.90 0.68
CA GLU A 174 6.67 24.77 1.30
C GLU A 174 6.25 23.31 1.42
N VAL A 175 5.88 22.89 2.63
CA VAL A 175 5.48 21.53 2.89
C VAL A 175 4.23 21.44 3.76
N MET A 176 3.43 20.40 3.50
CA MET A 176 2.45 19.90 4.44
C MET A 176 3.05 18.76 5.25
N TYR A 177 2.71 18.66 6.52
CA TYR A 177 3.13 17.58 7.40
C TYR A 177 1.95 17.04 8.19
N LEU A 178 2.00 15.77 8.58
CA LEU A 178 0.97 15.17 9.41
C LEU A 178 1.08 15.74 10.83
N HIS A 179 0.02 16.43 11.28
CA HIS A 179 -0.01 17.05 12.59
C HIS A 179 -0.10 15.98 13.70
N PRO A 180 0.57 16.18 14.86
CA PRO A 180 0.51 15.23 15.99
C PRO A 180 -0.90 14.94 16.52
N GLU A 181 -1.84 15.85 16.30
CA GLU A 181 -3.26 15.65 16.65
C GLU A 181 -4.00 14.66 15.74
N SER A 182 -3.35 14.17 14.68
CA SER A 182 -3.96 13.16 13.83
C SER A 182 -4.24 11.89 14.62
N ILE A 183 -5.52 11.55 14.74
CA ILE A 183 -5.96 10.35 15.44
C ILE A 183 -5.95 9.20 14.43
N SER A 184 -5.21 8.16 14.75
CA SER A 184 -5.26 6.90 14.02
C SER A 184 -6.35 6.02 14.63
N ASP A 185 -7.59 6.21 14.19
CA ASP A 185 -8.67 5.28 14.43
C ASP A 185 -8.89 4.45 13.15
N ASN A 186 -8.88 3.14 13.28
CA ASN A 186 -9.08 2.23 12.14
C ASN A 186 -10.48 2.34 11.53
N VAL A 187 -11.44 2.88 12.27
CA VAL A 187 -12.84 3.05 11.82
C VAL A 187 -13.06 4.44 11.22
N ASN A 188 -12.55 5.49 11.87
CA ASN A 188 -12.74 6.88 11.45
C ASN A 188 -11.43 7.68 11.61
N PRO A 189 -10.43 7.46 10.75
CA PRO A 189 -9.16 8.16 10.86
C PRO A 189 -9.34 9.65 10.59
N VAL A 190 -9.08 10.49 11.57
CA VAL A 190 -8.98 11.93 11.40
C VAL A 190 -7.52 12.28 11.13
N ARG A 191 -7.26 12.86 9.96
CA ARG A 191 -5.93 13.33 9.57
C ARG A 191 -5.93 14.85 9.50
N VAL A 192 -5.08 15.46 10.30
CA VAL A 192 -4.88 16.91 10.32
C VAL A 192 -3.51 17.20 9.73
N PHE A 193 -3.47 18.09 8.76
CA PHE A 193 -2.23 18.55 8.14
C PHE A 193 -1.91 19.97 8.57
N GLY A 194 -0.65 20.19 8.99
CA GLY A 194 -0.07 21.51 9.17
C GLY A 194 0.70 21.94 7.92
N HIS A 195 0.96 23.22 7.81
CA HIS A 195 1.80 23.83 6.77
C HIS A 195 3.01 24.49 7.41
N THR A 196 4.17 24.34 6.76
CA THR A 196 5.42 24.99 7.17
C THR A 196 6.37 25.15 6.00
N ARG A 197 7.57 25.68 6.26
CA ARG A 197 8.67 25.75 5.31
C ARG A 197 9.89 25.00 5.85
N LEU A 198 10.53 24.21 4.98
CA LEU A 198 11.82 23.62 5.33
C LEU A 198 12.88 24.71 5.55
N PRO A 199 13.82 24.51 6.48
CA PRO A 199 14.08 23.27 7.21
C PRO A 199 13.28 23.10 8.51
N ASP A 200 12.39 24.04 8.85
CA ASP A 200 11.71 24.09 10.15
C ASP A 200 10.41 23.28 10.14
N LEU A 201 10.46 22.08 10.70
CA LEU A 201 9.29 21.22 10.82
C LEU A 201 8.83 21.17 12.29
N PRO A 202 7.58 21.54 12.61
CA PRO A 202 7.09 21.56 14.00
C PRO A 202 7.15 20.19 14.71
N THR A 203 7.10 19.09 13.96
CA THR A 203 7.26 17.73 14.48
C THR A 203 8.71 17.36 14.78
N LEU A 204 9.67 18.19 14.37
CA LEU A 204 11.11 17.98 14.58
C LEU A 204 11.78 19.30 15.05
N PRO A 205 11.39 19.84 16.22
CA PRO A 205 11.80 21.16 16.65
C PRO A 205 13.33 21.29 16.86
N GLY A 206 13.89 22.39 16.33
CA GLY A 206 15.30 22.72 16.50
C GLY A 206 16.30 21.89 15.67
N LYS A 207 15.81 21.00 14.80
CA LYS A 207 16.63 20.21 13.88
C LYS A 207 16.26 20.56 12.43
N ASP A 208 17.24 20.52 11.53
CA ASP A 208 17.02 20.67 10.10
C ASP A 208 16.35 19.42 9.52
N SER A 209 15.05 19.52 9.19
CA SER A 209 14.24 18.39 8.73
C SER A 209 14.55 17.95 7.29
N SER A 210 15.33 18.73 6.54
CA SER A 210 15.80 18.34 5.21
C SER A 210 16.83 17.21 5.24
N TYR A 211 17.40 16.91 6.43
CA TYR A 211 18.24 15.73 6.67
C TYR A 211 17.41 14.62 7.32
N PRO A 212 17.07 13.53 6.61
CA PRO A 212 16.36 12.40 7.19
C PRO A 212 17.05 11.79 8.43
N SER A 213 18.38 11.91 8.49
CA SER A 213 19.17 11.47 9.65
C SER A 213 18.87 12.24 10.95
N ASN A 214 18.20 13.38 10.89
CA ASN A 214 17.79 14.15 12.07
C ASN A 214 16.46 13.64 12.67
N ALA A 215 15.71 12.81 11.95
CA ALA A 215 14.44 12.29 12.41
C ALA A 215 14.65 11.19 13.47
N ASP A 216 14.05 11.35 14.65
CA ASP A 216 14.08 10.33 15.69
C ASP A 216 13.04 9.24 15.39
N TYR A 217 11.81 9.63 15.03
CA TYR A 217 10.72 8.73 14.63
C TYR A 217 10.49 8.79 13.12
N SER A 218 9.63 7.93 12.62
CA SER A 218 9.18 8.02 11.23
C SER A 218 8.70 9.44 10.94
N ASN A 219 9.22 10.00 9.88
CA ASN A 219 8.95 11.39 9.51
C ASN A 219 8.57 11.46 8.04
N GLU A 220 7.57 12.27 7.75
CA GLU A 220 7.12 12.52 6.40
C GLU A 220 6.68 13.97 6.22
N PHE A 221 6.89 14.50 5.04
CA PHE A 221 6.33 15.78 4.63
C PHE A 221 6.12 15.83 3.11
N PHE A 222 5.15 16.62 2.69
CA PHE A 222 4.67 16.71 1.31
C PHE A 222 4.97 18.07 0.75
N PHE A 223 5.86 18.15 -0.23
CA PHE A 223 6.20 19.37 -0.92
C PHE A 223 5.02 19.86 -1.77
N GLN A 224 4.66 21.12 -1.61
CA GLN A 224 3.56 21.80 -2.30
C GLN A 224 4.09 22.54 -3.52
N ASN A 225 4.69 21.83 -4.46
CA ASN A 225 5.26 22.44 -5.66
C ASN A 225 4.20 23.23 -6.44
N PRO A 226 4.50 24.45 -6.89
CA PRO A 226 3.58 25.25 -7.71
C PRO A 226 3.32 24.58 -9.06
N GLU A 227 2.24 24.97 -9.73
CA GLU A 227 1.86 24.44 -11.04
C GLU A 227 2.71 25.07 -12.15
N LYS A 228 4.01 24.74 -12.12
CA LYS A 228 5.02 25.18 -13.06
C LYS A 228 5.93 24.04 -13.40
N PRO A 229 6.28 23.81 -14.69
CA PRO A 229 7.16 22.73 -15.12
C PRO A 229 8.49 22.72 -14.36
N GLU A 230 9.12 23.89 -14.23
CA GLU A 230 10.42 24.06 -13.58
C GLU A 230 10.45 23.71 -12.07
N ALA A 231 9.30 23.49 -11.46
CA ALA A 231 9.19 23.12 -10.05
C ALA A 231 8.88 21.63 -9.82
N CYS A 232 8.65 20.84 -10.88
CA CYS A 232 8.18 19.47 -10.77
C CYS A 232 9.32 18.46 -10.55
N TRP A 233 10.18 18.67 -9.55
CA TRP A 233 11.31 17.82 -9.24
C TRP A 233 11.47 17.57 -7.75
N SER A 234 12.18 16.50 -7.39
CA SER A 234 12.81 16.30 -6.09
C SER A 234 14.19 15.67 -6.25
N ALA A 235 15.06 15.91 -5.29
CA ALA A 235 16.42 15.43 -5.32
C ALA A 235 16.97 15.16 -3.92
N ALA A 236 18.00 14.29 -3.87
CA ALA A 236 18.75 13.99 -2.66
C ALA A 236 20.25 14.12 -2.95
N ALA A 237 20.92 15.03 -2.23
CA ALA A 237 22.37 15.23 -2.33
C ALA A 237 23.11 14.37 -1.31
N TYR A 238 24.12 13.65 -1.76
CA TYR A 238 24.99 12.79 -0.97
C TYR A 238 26.32 13.47 -0.66
N GLY A 239 26.93 13.09 0.47
CA GLY A 239 28.20 13.68 0.93
C GLY A 239 29.38 13.50 -0.02
N ASP A 240 29.33 12.58 -0.96
CA ASP A 240 30.34 12.33 -2.00
C ASP A 240 30.09 13.14 -3.31
N GLY A 241 29.09 14.02 -3.31
CA GLY A 241 28.74 14.88 -4.42
C GLY A 241 27.76 14.26 -5.41
N ARG A 242 27.34 13.01 -5.24
CA ARG A 242 26.22 12.44 -6.02
C ARG A 242 24.92 13.16 -5.70
N VAL A 243 24.05 13.28 -6.67
CA VAL A 243 22.70 13.79 -6.52
C VAL A 243 21.74 12.84 -7.23
N PHE A 244 20.95 12.13 -6.47
CA PHE A 244 19.77 11.46 -7.03
C PHE A 244 18.73 12.53 -7.37
N PHE A 245 18.08 12.40 -8.51
CA PHE A 245 16.95 13.27 -8.86
C PHE A 245 15.83 12.50 -9.56
N GLU A 246 14.64 13.01 -9.41
CA GLU A 246 13.51 12.72 -10.27
C GLU A 246 12.84 14.03 -10.67
N GLU A 247 12.38 14.08 -11.91
CA GLU A 247 11.71 15.23 -12.51
C GLU A 247 10.52 14.75 -13.32
N SER A 248 9.47 15.58 -13.48
CA SER A 248 8.30 15.19 -14.24
C SER A 248 7.63 16.36 -14.95
N THR A 249 6.86 16.03 -15.99
CA THR A 249 5.93 16.98 -16.59
C THR A 249 4.68 17.12 -15.72
N LEU A 250 3.93 18.20 -15.93
CA LEU A 250 2.59 18.36 -15.33
C LEU A 250 1.63 17.27 -15.86
N PRO A 251 0.68 16.78 -15.06
CA PRO A 251 0.29 17.31 -13.75
C PRO A 251 0.99 16.67 -12.53
N LEU A 252 2.02 15.83 -12.71
CA LEU A 252 2.72 15.14 -11.62
C LEU A 252 3.63 16.12 -10.86
N ARG A 253 3.09 16.97 -9.99
CA ARG A 253 3.84 18.07 -9.37
C ARG A 253 4.14 17.92 -7.88
N TYR A 254 3.35 17.15 -7.13
CA TYR A 254 3.54 17.02 -5.69
C TYR A 254 4.63 16.00 -5.38
N ARG A 255 5.37 16.24 -4.30
CA ARG A 255 6.47 15.38 -3.86
C ARG A 255 6.33 15.07 -2.38
N LYS A 256 6.92 13.97 -1.96
CA LYS A 256 6.95 13.54 -0.56
C LYS A 256 8.33 12.99 -0.20
N MET A 257 8.79 13.30 0.98
CA MET A 257 9.87 12.59 1.66
C MET A 257 9.28 11.73 2.78
N PHE A 258 9.77 10.49 2.92
CA PHE A 258 9.50 9.62 4.06
C PHE A 258 10.80 8.95 4.53
N CYS A 259 10.95 8.82 5.85
CA CYS A 259 12.01 8.03 6.47
C CYS A 259 11.53 7.33 7.74
N TRP A 260 12.14 6.19 8.08
CA TRP A 260 11.77 5.39 9.26
C TRP A 260 12.17 6.02 10.60
N GLY A 261 13.19 6.89 10.61
CA GLY A 261 13.73 7.50 11.81
C GLY A 261 14.74 6.60 12.54
N ARG A 262 15.39 7.18 13.57
CA ARG A 262 16.49 6.54 14.34
C ARG A 262 16.06 5.90 15.66
N HIS A 263 14.82 6.09 16.07
CA HIS A 263 14.24 5.43 17.26
C HIS A 263 14.29 3.90 17.10
N PRO A 264 14.33 3.11 18.19
CA PRO A 264 14.29 1.66 18.12
C PRO A 264 13.24 1.09 17.17
N GLY A 265 12.01 1.63 17.17
CA GLY A 265 10.96 1.22 16.26
C GLY A 265 11.30 1.41 14.78
N GLY A 266 11.88 2.55 14.39
CA GLY A 266 12.32 2.79 13.02
C GLY A 266 13.48 1.85 12.61
N ARG A 267 14.45 1.66 13.48
CA ARG A 267 15.53 0.68 13.26
C ARG A 267 15.00 -0.75 13.17
N ARG A 268 14.02 -1.08 14.01
CA ARG A 268 13.35 -2.39 13.97
C ARG A 268 12.66 -2.64 12.64
N TRP A 269 11.95 -1.64 12.10
CA TRP A 269 11.35 -1.74 10.77
C TRP A 269 12.41 -1.98 9.69
N CYS A 270 13.49 -1.23 9.66
CA CYS A 270 14.56 -1.41 8.70
C CYS A 270 15.17 -2.82 8.77
N SER A 271 15.50 -3.31 9.96
CA SER A 271 16.04 -4.66 10.14
C SER A 271 15.02 -5.77 9.85
N TYR A 272 13.75 -5.52 10.16
CA TYR A 272 12.67 -6.46 9.89
C TYR A 272 12.43 -6.64 8.39
N LEU A 273 12.50 -5.56 7.62
CA LEU A 273 12.29 -5.56 6.16
C LEU A 273 13.52 -6.01 5.36
N ALA A 274 14.70 -5.98 5.95
CA ALA A 274 15.96 -6.29 5.28
C ALA A 274 16.87 -7.19 6.14
N THR A 275 17.93 -6.61 6.69
CA THR A 275 18.90 -7.26 7.60
C THR A 275 19.26 -6.30 8.71
N GLU A 276 19.92 -6.80 9.76
CA GLU A 276 20.35 -5.97 10.89
C GLU A 276 21.34 -4.85 10.50
N THR A 277 22.12 -5.07 9.45
CA THR A 277 23.16 -4.13 8.99
C THR A 277 22.73 -3.29 7.80
N GLU A 278 21.67 -3.67 7.13
CA GLU A 278 21.16 -3.04 5.92
C GLU A 278 19.67 -2.78 6.09
N GLY A 279 19.09 -1.90 5.29
CA GLY A 279 17.66 -1.64 5.35
C GLY A 279 17.31 -0.18 5.57
N ASN A 280 18.32 0.67 5.82
CA ASN A 280 18.08 2.09 5.99
C ASN A 280 17.96 2.78 4.63
N TYR A 281 16.79 3.33 4.36
CA TYR A 281 16.48 4.03 3.11
C TYR A 281 15.52 5.21 3.36
N VAL A 282 15.46 6.08 2.38
CA VAL A 282 14.54 7.21 2.32
C VAL A 282 13.66 7.03 1.08
N GLU A 283 12.41 7.38 1.18
CA GLU A 283 11.53 7.43 0.02
C GLU A 283 11.37 8.88 -0.47
N LEU A 284 11.66 9.10 -1.75
CA LEU A 284 11.20 10.25 -2.49
C LEU A 284 10.04 9.81 -3.38
N GLN A 285 8.91 10.49 -3.24
CA GLN A 285 7.70 10.08 -3.90
C GLN A 285 7.12 11.23 -4.72
N ALA A 286 6.51 10.90 -5.86
CA ALA A 286 5.85 11.85 -6.73
C ALA A 286 4.37 11.54 -6.90
N GLY A 287 3.49 12.53 -6.74
CA GLY A 287 2.05 12.34 -6.76
C GLY A 287 1.24 13.41 -7.48
N LEU A 288 0.02 13.06 -7.84
CA LEU A 288 -0.93 13.97 -8.49
C LEU A 288 -1.72 14.84 -7.51
N THR A 289 -1.60 14.59 -6.22
CA THR A 289 -2.40 15.24 -5.17
C THR A 289 -1.51 15.83 -4.07
N PRO A 290 -1.97 16.86 -3.34
CA PRO A 290 -1.18 17.52 -2.30
C PRO A 290 -0.62 16.58 -1.22
N THR A 291 -1.36 15.55 -0.87
CA THR A 291 -0.94 14.47 0.02
C THR A 291 -1.48 13.13 -0.48
N GLN A 292 -0.96 12.03 0.04
CA GLN A 292 -1.48 10.69 -0.26
C GLN A 292 -2.93 10.45 0.23
N LEU A 293 -3.46 11.33 1.09
CA LEU A 293 -4.82 11.23 1.63
C LEU A 293 -5.85 12.00 0.80
N ASN A 294 -5.41 12.83 -0.15
CA ASN A 294 -6.30 13.55 -1.05
C ASN A 294 -6.74 12.65 -2.21
N GLY A 295 -8.06 12.61 -2.44
CA GLY A 295 -8.63 11.97 -3.61
C GLY A 295 -8.57 12.87 -4.84
N ILE A 296 -8.58 12.26 -6.02
CA ILE A 296 -8.70 12.92 -7.31
C ILE A 296 -9.64 12.08 -8.19
N GLU A 297 -10.31 12.71 -9.15
CA GLU A 297 -11.23 12.03 -10.07
C GLU A 297 -10.76 12.21 -11.52
N ILE A 298 -10.70 11.13 -12.27
CA ILE A 298 -10.52 11.17 -13.73
C ILE A 298 -11.89 11.22 -14.40
N PRO A 299 -12.19 12.23 -15.22
CA PRO A 299 -13.47 12.32 -15.94
C PRO A 299 -13.72 11.14 -16.87
N GLY A 300 -14.97 10.93 -17.24
CA GLY A 300 -15.32 9.93 -18.27
C GLY A 300 -14.70 10.25 -19.63
N LYS A 301 -14.41 9.22 -20.42
CA LYS A 301 -13.80 9.32 -21.76
C LYS A 301 -12.51 10.19 -21.78
N THR A 302 -11.72 10.11 -20.70
CA THR A 302 -10.53 10.94 -20.52
C THR A 302 -9.27 10.10 -20.40
N VAL A 303 -8.18 10.62 -20.95
CA VAL A 303 -6.83 10.08 -20.83
C VAL A 303 -5.97 11.10 -20.10
N TRP A 304 -5.27 10.66 -19.06
CA TRP A 304 -4.20 11.43 -18.43
C TRP A 304 -2.85 10.86 -18.80
N GLU A 305 -1.95 11.75 -19.20
CA GLU A 305 -0.58 11.39 -19.57
C GLU A 305 0.38 12.38 -18.91
N PHE A 306 1.50 11.85 -18.47
CA PHE A 306 2.65 12.62 -17.99
C PHE A 306 3.92 11.78 -18.11
N THR A 307 5.06 12.43 -18.11
CA THR A 307 6.37 11.78 -18.12
C THR A 307 7.11 12.08 -16.84
N GLN A 308 7.71 11.05 -16.24
CA GLN A 308 8.64 11.16 -15.13
C GLN A 308 10.01 10.66 -15.56
N ALA A 309 11.06 11.29 -15.08
CA ALA A 309 12.45 10.94 -15.31
C ALA A 309 13.16 10.64 -13.99
N ILE A 310 13.98 9.61 -13.95
CA ILE A 310 14.76 9.20 -12.77
C ILE A 310 16.22 9.12 -13.17
N GLY A 311 17.10 9.81 -12.44
CA GLY A 311 18.51 9.86 -12.77
C GLY A 311 19.44 10.16 -11.59
N GLU A 312 20.73 10.19 -11.91
CA GLU A 312 21.80 10.58 -11.01
C GLU A 312 22.69 11.59 -11.73
N THR A 313 23.07 12.64 -11.02
CA THR A 313 24.06 13.64 -11.45
C THR A 313 25.10 13.91 -10.36
N ARG A 314 26.04 14.81 -10.60
CA ARG A 314 27.06 15.19 -9.63
C ARG A 314 27.19 16.68 -9.49
N MET A 315 27.30 17.15 -8.23
CA MET A 315 27.63 18.54 -7.93
C MET A 315 29.08 18.86 -8.33
N GLU A 316 29.30 19.99 -8.98
CA GLU A 316 30.64 20.56 -9.16
C GLU A 316 31.22 21.04 -7.81
N ASP A 317 30.43 21.80 -7.05
CA ASP A 317 30.74 22.14 -5.66
C ASP A 317 29.99 21.21 -4.70
N ILE A 318 30.68 20.23 -4.18
CA ILE A 318 30.11 19.23 -3.27
C ILE A 318 29.64 19.82 -1.92
N GLN A 319 30.04 21.03 -1.56
CA GLN A 319 29.61 21.71 -0.34
C GLN A 319 28.36 22.59 -0.54
N ALA A 320 28.04 22.92 -1.77
CA ALA A 320 26.89 23.78 -2.07
C ALA A 320 25.55 23.27 -1.51
N PRO A 321 25.21 21.95 -1.55
CA PRO A 321 24.00 21.43 -0.94
C PRO A 321 23.95 21.51 0.59
N TYR A 322 25.11 21.72 1.26
CA TYR A 322 25.25 21.68 2.72
C TYR A 322 25.36 23.07 3.35
N GLN A 323 25.11 24.13 2.59
CA GLN A 323 25.01 25.49 3.12
C GLN A 323 23.91 25.57 4.18
N LYS A 324 24.17 26.40 5.21
CA LYS A 324 23.22 26.64 6.31
C LYS A 324 21.88 27.23 5.82
N ASP A 325 21.95 28.11 4.83
CA ASP A 325 20.77 28.66 4.17
C ASP A 325 20.18 27.60 3.23
N TYR A 326 19.04 27.04 3.62
CA TYR A 326 18.33 26.00 2.84
C TYR A 326 17.94 26.51 1.44
N GLY A 327 17.48 27.77 1.32
CA GLY A 327 17.10 28.34 0.04
C GLY A 327 18.26 28.44 -0.96
N ARG A 328 19.47 28.79 -0.49
CA ARG A 328 20.69 28.80 -1.32
C ARG A 328 21.13 27.39 -1.69
N ALA A 329 21.12 26.47 -0.71
CA ALA A 329 21.43 25.08 -0.97
C ALA A 329 20.48 24.47 -1.99
N ARG A 330 19.16 24.71 -1.87
CA ARG A 330 18.15 24.26 -2.82
C ARG A 330 18.41 24.77 -4.23
N LYS A 331 18.69 26.07 -4.40
CA LYS A 331 18.99 26.66 -5.70
C LYS A 331 20.21 26.04 -6.38
N SER A 332 21.26 25.69 -5.61
CA SER A 332 22.44 25.02 -6.17
C SER A 332 22.11 23.63 -6.70
N VAL A 333 21.25 22.89 -5.99
CA VAL A 333 20.80 21.56 -6.43
C VAL A 333 19.85 21.67 -7.63
N GLU A 334 18.92 22.63 -7.62
CA GLU A 334 18.03 22.94 -8.74
C GLU A 334 18.79 23.19 -10.05
N GLN A 335 19.83 24.02 -9.99
CA GLN A 335 20.70 24.28 -11.14
C GLN A 335 21.36 23.00 -11.66
N GLN A 336 21.82 22.14 -10.77
CA GLN A 336 22.45 20.88 -11.15
C GLN A 336 21.45 19.89 -11.76
N VAL A 337 20.24 19.79 -11.23
CA VAL A 337 19.15 18.97 -11.77
C VAL A 337 18.78 19.44 -13.18
N HIS A 338 18.54 20.75 -13.37
CA HIS A 338 18.18 21.32 -14.67
C HIS A 338 19.34 21.28 -15.69
N GLN A 339 20.61 21.18 -15.26
CA GLN A 339 21.74 20.90 -16.14
C GLN A 339 21.77 19.44 -16.61
N ALA A 340 21.31 18.51 -15.75
CA ALA A 340 21.27 17.09 -16.07
C ALA A 340 20.07 16.76 -16.96
N LEU A 341 18.92 17.41 -16.72
CA LEU A 341 17.70 17.30 -17.52
C LEU A 341 16.89 18.57 -17.33
N GLY A 342 16.69 19.37 -18.37
CA GLY A 342 15.86 20.56 -18.32
C GLY A 342 14.43 20.30 -18.73
N GLU A 343 13.51 21.17 -18.26
CA GLU A 343 12.09 21.05 -18.56
C GLU A 343 11.76 21.04 -20.07
N GLU A 344 12.51 21.81 -20.88
CA GLU A 344 12.33 21.82 -22.35
C GLU A 344 12.71 20.48 -22.98
N GLU A 345 13.80 19.86 -22.51
CA GLU A 345 14.23 18.54 -22.98
C GLU A 345 13.22 17.47 -22.56
N LEU A 346 12.76 17.51 -21.29
CA LEU A 346 11.74 16.59 -20.79
C LEU A 346 10.43 16.72 -21.58
N ALA A 347 10.00 17.94 -21.89
CA ALA A 347 8.81 18.18 -22.72
C ALA A 347 8.95 17.65 -24.15
N CYS A 348 10.14 17.76 -24.74
CA CYS A 348 10.44 17.17 -26.06
C CYS A 348 10.35 15.63 -26.01
N TRP A 349 10.90 15.00 -24.96
CA TRP A 349 10.79 13.57 -24.76
C TRP A 349 9.33 13.13 -24.52
N GLU A 350 8.56 13.87 -23.73
CA GLU A 350 7.14 13.59 -23.53
C GLU A 350 6.36 13.57 -24.86
N ALA A 351 6.58 14.54 -25.72
CA ALA A 351 5.91 14.60 -27.02
C ALA A 351 6.23 13.35 -27.87
N TYR A 352 7.48 12.90 -27.87
CA TYR A 352 7.89 11.68 -28.54
C TYR A 352 7.26 10.44 -27.91
N PHE A 353 7.33 10.28 -26.58
CA PHE A 353 6.79 9.10 -25.89
C PHE A 353 5.27 9.01 -26.03
N LYS A 354 4.57 10.13 -25.98
CA LYS A 354 3.12 10.20 -26.22
C LYS A 354 2.74 9.60 -27.57
N GLU A 355 3.51 9.88 -28.63
CA GLU A 355 3.30 9.29 -29.94
C GLU A 355 3.59 7.77 -29.93
N MET A 356 4.61 7.34 -29.16
CA MET A 356 4.96 5.91 -29.04
C MET A 356 3.96 5.13 -28.19
N SER A 357 3.25 5.77 -27.28
CA SER A 357 2.36 5.14 -26.30
C SER A 357 1.17 4.36 -26.90
N VAL A 358 0.82 4.65 -28.14
CA VAL A 358 -0.28 3.99 -28.88
C VAL A 358 0.20 2.97 -29.93
N LYS A 359 1.51 2.72 -30.02
CA LYS A 359 2.04 1.69 -30.89
C LYS A 359 1.78 0.30 -30.33
N LYS A 360 1.48 -0.66 -31.20
CA LYS A 360 1.40 -2.07 -30.80
C LYS A 360 2.77 -2.59 -30.38
N ALA A 361 2.76 -3.51 -29.43
CA ALA A 361 3.96 -4.21 -29.00
C ALA A 361 4.51 -5.10 -30.13
N GLU A 362 5.82 -5.29 -30.16
CA GLU A 362 6.48 -6.30 -30.99
C GLU A 362 6.19 -7.72 -30.45
N ARG A 363 6.28 -7.88 -29.12
CA ARG A 363 5.98 -9.13 -28.42
C ARG A 363 5.71 -8.93 -26.94
N ILE A 364 4.94 -9.83 -26.36
CA ILE A 364 4.73 -9.93 -24.91
C ILE A 364 5.96 -10.62 -24.28
N LEU A 365 6.53 -10.02 -23.25
CA LEU A 365 7.63 -10.56 -22.46
C LEU A 365 7.13 -11.31 -21.23
N SER A 366 6.04 -10.83 -20.63
CA SER A 366 5.39 -11.44 -19.48
C SER A 366 3.91 -11.11 -19.50
N ALA A 367 3.06 -12.11 -19.32
CA ALA A 367 1.63 -11.92 -19.13
C ALA A 367 1.34 -11.35 -17.73
N GLY A 368 0.31 -10.51 -17.67
CA GLY A 368 -0.23 -9.97 -16.42
C GLY A 368 -1.35 -10.81 -15.84
N THR A 369 -2.29 -10.12 -15.17
CA THR A 369 -3.52 -10.78 -14.70
C THR A 369 -4.50 -11.04 -15.84
N GLY A 370 -5.39 -12.01 -15.67
CA GLY A 370 -6.43 -12.29 -16.67
C GLY A 370 -7.59 -11.29 -16.68
N TRP A 371 -7.56 -10.23 -15.86
CA TRP A 371 -8.67 -9.28 -15.76
C TRP A 371 -8.82 -8.43 -17.01
N GLY A 372 -7.72 -7.99 -17.61
CA GLY A 372 -7.74 -7.28 -18.89
C GLY A 372 -8.24 -8.13 -20.03
N THR A 373 -7.92 -9.43 -20.03
CA THR A 373 -8.48 -10.39 -21.00
C THR A 373 -9.97 -10.57 -20.86
N LEU A 374 -10.45 -10.74 -19.64
CA LEU A 374 -11.89 -10.85 -19.37
C LEU A 374 -12.64 -9.57 -19.82
N GLU A 375 -12.08 -8.39 -19.55
CA GLU A 375 -12.65 -7.12 -19.97
C GLU A 375 -12.65 -6.98 -21.50
N ARG A 376 -11.56 -7.37 -22.17
CA ARG A 376 -11.52 -7.40 -23.63
C ARG A 376 -12.62 -8.28 -24.22
N GLN A 377 -12.79 -9.51 -23.71
CA GLN A 377 -13.84 -10.42 -24.17
C GLN A 377 -15.25 -9.86 -23.91
N ARG A 378 -15.46 -9.19 -22.77
CA ARG A 378 -16.74 -8.50 -22.52
C ARG A 378 -16.97 -7.37 -23.53
N CYS A 379 -15.97 -6.52 -23.77
CA CYS A 379 -16.07 -5.42 -24.74
C CYS A 379 -16.38 -5.95 -26.16
N GLU A 380 -15.69 -7.02 -26.58
CA GLU A 380 -15.92 -7.66 -27.89
C GLU A 380 -17.37 -8.19 -28.02
N LYS A 381 -17.91 -8.80 -26.95
CA LYS A 381 -19.28 -9.32 -26.93
C LYS A 381 -20.32 -8.22 -26.94
N GLU A 382 -20.08 -7.11 -26.25
CA GLU A 382 -21.02 -5.99 -26.13
C GLU A 382 -20.80 -4.91 -27.19
N GLY A 383 -19.78 -5.03 -28.05
CA GLY A 383 -19.44 -4.04 -29.08
C GLY A 383 -18.87 -2.74 -28.49
N GLU A 384 -18.26 -2.81 -27.31
CA GLU A 384 -17.58 -1.68 -26.67
C GLU A 384 -16.11 -1.61 -27.10
N GLY A 385 -15.53 -0.41 -27.04
CA GLY A 385 -14.12 -0.19 -27.40
C GLY A 385 -13.18 -0.50 -26.24
N PHE A 386 -11.96 -0.95 -26.57
CA PHE A 386 -10.85 -1.08 -25.63
C PHE A 386 -9.53 -0.62 -26.30
N PRO A 387 -8.43 -0.40 -25.56
CA PRO A 387 -7.17 0.08 -26.14
C PRO A 387 -6.54 -1.02 -27.02
N SER A 388 -6.71 -0.93 -28.34
CA SER A 388 -6.30 -1.98 -29.29
C SER A 388 -4.78 -2.16 -29.41
N TRP A 389 -3.96 -1.27 -28.85
CA TRP A 389 -2.51 -1.41 -28.80
C TRP A 389 -2.02 -2.13 -27.55
N LEU A 390 -2.92 -2.40 -26.57
CA LEU A 390 -2.66 -3.22 -25.39
C LEU A 390 -3.16 -4.64 -25.67
N GLU A 391 -2.25 -5.59 -25.70
CA GLU A 391 -2.55 -6.98 -26.02
C GLU A 391 -2.78 -7.77 -24.73
N PHE A 392 -4.02 -8.24 -24.53
CA PHE A 392 -4.39 -9.08 -23.40
C PHE A 392 -4.65 -10.51 -23.91
N GLU A 393 -3.70 -11.40 -23.61
CA GLU A 393 -3.72 -12.78 -24.13
C GLU A 393 -4.73 -13.67 -23.40
N ASP A 394 -5.45 -14.54 -24.14
CA ASP A 394 -6.38 -15.50 -23.55
C ASP A 394 -5.72 -16.48 -22.57
N SER A 395 -4.44 -16.76 -22.77
CA SER A 395 -3.61 -17.59 -21.89
C SER A 395 -3.47 -17.04 -20.44
N ALA A 396 -3.78 -15.76 -20.22
CA ALA A 396 -3.74 -15.13 -18.91
C ALA A 396 -5.01 -15.42 -18.05
N LEU A 397 -6.09 -15.93 -18.65
CA LEU A 397 -7.29 -16.33 -17.92
C LEU A 397 -6.97 -17.50 -16.97
N GLY A 398 -7.46 -17.38 -15.74
CA GLY A 398 -7.19 -18.39 -14.71
C GLY A 398 -8.38 -18.59 -13.76
N ALA A 399 -8.14 -19.33 -12.69
CA ALA A 399 -9.18 -19.63 -11.70
C ALA A 399 -9.89 -18.40 -11.12
N PRO A 400 -9.23 -17.22 -10.93
CA PRO A 400 -9.94 -16.02 -10.45
C PRO A 400 -10.95 -15.46 -11.46
N GLN A 401 -10.71 -15.60 -12.77
CA GLN A 401 -11.58 -15.09 -13.82
C GLN A 401 -12.65 -16.09 -14.23
N TYR A 402 -12.45 -17.38 -14.00
CA TYR A 402 -13.32 -18.45 -14.45
C TYR A 402 -14.81 -18.25 -14.13
N PRO A 403 -15.24 -17.90 -12.91
CA PRO A 403 -16.68 -17.72 -12.63
C PRO A 403 -17.31 -16.61 -13.45
N TRP A 404 -16.58 -15.54 -13.69
CA TRP A 404 -17.05 -14.35 -14.41
C TRP A 404 -17.04 -14.54 -15.93
N MET A 405 -16.06 -15.26 -16.45
CA MET A 405 -16.04 -15.71 -17.84
C MET A 405 -17.23 -16.67 -18.09
N PHE A 406 -17.45 -17.61 -17.18
CA PHE A 406 -18.59 -18.54 -17.27
C PHE A 406 -19.94 -17.80 -17.25
N LEU A 407 -20.08 -16.79 -16.38
CA LEU A 407 -21.28 -15.91 -16.36
C LEU A 407 -21.43 -15.16 -17.69
N LEU A 408 -20.35 -14.60 -18.21
CA LEU A 408 -20.35 -13.88 -19.48
C LEU A 408 -20.78 -14.78 -20.65
N GLU A 409 -20.32 -16.03 -20.71
CA GLU A 409 -20.59 -16.98 -21.78
C GLU A 409 -21.97 -17.63 -21.65
N ASN A 410 -22.34 -18.08 -20.46
CA ASN A 410 -23.49 -18.95 -20.20
C ASN A 410 -24.72 -18.22 -19.59
N GLY A 411 -24.52 -16.98 -19.10
CA GLY A 411 -25.59 -16.19 -18.50
C GLY A 411 -25.86 -16.50 -17.02
N PHE A 412 -25.08 -17.37 -16.37
CA PHE A 412 -25.20 -17.67 -14.94
C PHE A 412 -23.83 -18.08 -14.34
N LEU A 413 -23.65 -17.97 -13.02
CA LEU A 413 -22.43 -18.41 -12.33
C LEU A 413 -22.39 -19.95 -12.18
N PRO A 414 -21.20 -20.58 -12.23
CA PRO A 414 -21.08 -21.97 -11.90
C PRO A 414 -21.33 -22.21 -10.41
N GLU A 415 -21.93 -23.32 -10.05
CA GLU A 415 -22.01 -23.75 -8.65
C GLU A 415 -20.63 -24.21 -8.15
N LEU A 416 -20.26 -23.80 -6.94
CA LEU A 416 -19.05 -24.21 -6.23
C LEU A 416 -19.44 -24.82 -4.87
N ASP A 417 -18.52 -25.51 -4.23
CA ASP A 417 -18.72 -25.97 -2.85
C ASP A 417 -18.87 -24.75 -1.93
N VAL A 418 -19.91 -24.74 -1.10
CA VAL A 418 -20.16 -23.68 -0.13
C VAL A 418 -19.01 -23.46 0.88
N MET A 419 -18.21 -24.51 1.09
CA MET A 419 -17.04 -24.48 1.96
C MET A 419 -15.77 -24.04 1.22
N GLU A 420 -15.80 -23.89 -0.08
CA GLU A 420 -14.72 -23.26 -0.85
C GLU A 420 -14.86 -21.75 -0.88
N ALA A 421 -13.82 -21.04 -0.44
CA ALA A 421 -13.79 -19.60 -0.63
C ALA A 421 -13.72 -19.27 -2.13
N PRO A 422 -14.57 -18.37 -2.64
CA PRO A 422 -14.48 -17.89 -4.01
C PRO A 422 -13.06 -17.41 -4.35
N LYS A 423 -12.59 -17.74 -5.54
CA LYS A 423 -11.24 -17.38 -5.98
C LYS A 423 -11.09 -15.87 -6.25
N SER A 424 -12.21 -15.19 -6.46
CA SER A 424 -12.26 -13.75 -6.66
C SER A 424 -13.64 -13.18 -6.32
N TRP A 425 -13.69 -11.86 -6.20
CA TRP A 425 -14.90 -11.07 -6.02
C TRP A 425 -15.01 -10.05 -7.15
N MET A 426 -16.24 -9.71 -7.53
CA MET A 426 -16.55 -8.73 -8.55
C MET A 426 -17.53 -7.70 -7.97
N VAL A 427 -17.29 -6.42 -8.23
CA VAL A 427 -18.17 -5.31 -7.81
C VAL A 427 -18.44 -4.34 -8.97
N ASP A 428 -18.07 -4.76 -10.17
CA ASP A 428 -18.25 -4.01 -11.41
C ASP A 428 -19.71 -4.00 -11.81
N ALA A 429 -20.25 -2.81 -12.11
CA ALA A 429 -21.65 -2.62 -12.49
C ALA A 429 -22.06 -3.40 -13.77
N LYS A 430 -21.12 -3.62 -14.71
CA LYS A 430 -21.37 -4.42 -15.91
C LYS A 430 -21.64 -5.89 -15.55
N PHE A 431 -20.82 -6.46 -14.66
CA PHE A 431 -21.01 -7.82 -14.17
C PHE A 431 -22.16 -7.94 -13.17
N GLU A 432 -22.45 -6.90 -12.39
CA GLU A 432 -23.64 -6.84 -11.54
C GLU A 432 -24.92 -6.99 -12.40
N HIS A 433 -25.00 -6.25 -13.51
CA HIS A 433 -26.13 -6.35 -14.43
C HIS A 433 -26.32 -7.78 -14.98
N LEU A 434 -25.22 -8.43 -15.40
CA LEU A 434 -25.26 -9.81 -15.88
C LEU A 434 -25.72 -10.78 -14.79
N LEU A 435 -25.20 -10.65 -13.57
CA LEU A 435 -25.56 -11.50 -12.45
C LEU A 435 -27.01 -11.28 -12.01
N ARG A 436 -27.50 -10.04 -12.03
CA ARG A 436 -28.88 -9.69 -11.71
C ARG A 436 -29.85 -10.34 -12.70
N HIS A 437 -29.53 -10.36 -13.99
CA HIS A 437 -30.32 -11.07 -15.00
C HIS A 437 -30.29 -12.58 -14.76
N SER A 438 -29.17 -13.15 -14.37
CA SER A 438 -29.09 -14.59 -14.12
C SER A 438 -29.98 -15.06 -12.97
N LEU A 439 -30.18 -14.23 -11.94
CA LEU A 439 -31.07 -14.54 -10.81
C LEU A 439 -32.54 -14.63 -11.17
N ALA A 440 -32.96 -14.19 -12.37
CA ALA A 440 -34.30 -14.37 -12.88
C ALA A 440 -34.50 -15.74 -13.56
N ASP A 441 -33.44 -16.47 -13.82
CA ASP A 441 -33.47 -17.82 -14.39
C ASP A 441 -33.26 -18.88 -13.29
N GLN A 442 -34.01 -19.97 -13.33
CA GLN A 442 -33.91 -21.07 -12.37
C GLN A 442 -32.47 -21.64 -12.25
N LYS A 443 -31.69 -21.61 -13.33
CA LYS A 443 -30.30 -22.08 -13.30
C LYS A 443 -29.36 -21.09 -12.62
N GLY A 444 -29.67 -19.80 -12.63
CA GLY A 444 -28.88 -18.75 -12.02
C GLY A 444 -29.24 -18.46 -10.56
N ASP A 445 -30.45 -18.90 -10.14
CA ASP A 445 -30.94 -18.69 -8.77
C ASP A 445 -30.39 -19.75 -7.80
N HIS A 446 -29.14 -19.54 -7.36
CA HIS A 446 -28.48 -20.44 -6.41
C HIS A 446 -27.67 -19.63 -5.35
N TYR A 447 -27.35 -20.29 -4.23
CA TYR A 447 -26.72 -19.69 -3.05
C TYR A 447 -25.47 -18.84 -3.36
N LEU A 448 -24.63 -19.26 -4.31
CA LEU A 448 -23.39 -18.54 -4.67
C LEU A 448 -23.68 -17.26 -5.42
N ALA A 449 -24.69 -17.26 -6.32
CA ALA A 449 -25.13 -16.07 -7.04
C ALA A 449 -25.67 -15.01 -6.06
N HIS A 450 -26.48 -15.42 -5.07
CA HIS A 450 -26.94 -14.54 -4.01
C HIS A 450 -25.79 -14.04 -3.12
N LEU A 451 -24.81 -14.88 -2.81
CA LEU A 451 -23.62 -14.47 -2.03
C LEU A 451 -22.85 -13.36 -2.77
N HIS A 452 -22.58 -13.53 -4.05
CA HIS A 452 -21.90 -12.54 -4.87
C HIS A 452 -22.74 -11.28 -5.10
N MET A 453 -24.03 -11.42 -5.39
CA MET A 453 -24.94 -10.27 -5.53
C MET A 453 -24.99 -9.44 -4.24
N GLY A 454 -25.02 -10.11 -3.08
CA GLY A 454 -24.96 -9.43 -1.79
C GLY A 454 -23.69 -8.61 -1.59
N VAL A 455 -22.55 -9.10 -2.05
CA VAL A 455 -21.27 -8.35 -2.02
C VAL A 455 -21.32 -7.14 -2.97
N MET A 456 -21.83 -7.32 -4.20
CA MET A 456 -21.96 -6.23 -5.17
C MET A 456 -22.86 -5.10 -4.65
N GLU A 457 -24.06 -5.45 -4.20
CA GLU A 457 -25.02 -4.49 -3.65
C GLU A 457 -24.45 -3.73 -2.44
N TYR A 458 -23.82 -4.43 -1.51
CA TYR A 458 -23.28 -3.82 -0.32
C TYR A 458 -22.11 -2.86 -0.62
N GLU A 459 -21.17 -3.26 -1.48
CA GLU A 459 -20.06 -2.42 -1.90
C GLU A 459 -20.51 -1.21 -2.73
N ASN A 460 -21.59 -1.35 -3.49
CA ASN A 460 -22.20 -0.25 -4.27
C ASN A 460 -23.08 0.69 -3.40
N GLY A 461 -23.16 0.44 -2.09
CA GLY A 461 -23.88 1.28 -1.13
C GLY A 461 -25.31 0.86 -0.83
N ASN A 462 -25.83 -0.20 -1.48
CA ASN A 462 -27.17 -0.73 -1.29
C ASN A 462 -27.21 -1.74 -0.14
N ARG A 463 -26.83 -1.29 1.07
CA ARG A 463 -26.69 -2.12 2.26
C ARG A 463 -27.86 -3.09 2.48
N THR A 464 -29.09 -2.58 2.46
CA THR A 464 -30.29 -3.41 2.71
C THR A 464 -30.47 -4.50 1.67
N ALA A 465 -30.24 -4.21 0.40
CA ALA A 465 -30.28 -5.20 -0.67
C ALA A 465 -29.19 -6.26 -0.47
N GLY A 466 -27.96 -5.85 -0.16
CA GLY A 466 -26.86 -6.76 0.12
C GLY A 466 -27.15 -7.74 1.24
N ILE A 467 -27.69 -7.26 2.38
CA ILE A 467 -28.09 -8.10 3.51
C ILE A 467 -29.18 -9.11 3.10
N ASN A 468 -30.16 -8.67 2.33
CA ASN A 468 -31.24 -9.54 1.88
C ASN A 468 -30.71 -10.66 0.95
N GLU A 469 -29.79 -10.34 0.07
CA GLU A 469 -29.16 -11.34 -0.80
C GLU A 469 -28.33 -12.36 0.02
N TRP A 470 -27.59 -11.95 1.04
CA TRP A 470 -26.88 -12.89 1.93
C TRP A 470 -27.84 -13.78 2.72
N ARG A 471 -29.01 -13.27 3.14
CA ARG A 471 -30.04 -14.08 3.80
C ARG A 471 -30.63 -15.13 2.85
N LYS A 472 -30.96 -14.77 1.60
CA LYS A 472 -31.38 -15.73 0.58
C LYS A 472 -30.32 -16.79 0.29
N SER A 473 -29.03 -16.38 0.25
CA SER A 473 -27.91 -17.33 0.14
C SER A 473 -27.95 -18.36 1.28
N LEU A 474 -28.16 -17.91 2.52
CA LEU A 474 -28.21 -18.76 3.72
C LEU A 474 -29.50 -19.63 3.79
N GLU A 475 -30.62 -19.18 3.23
CA GLU A 475 -31.84 -19.97 3.12
C GLU A 475 -31.65 -21.19 2.22
N GLN A 476 -30.80 -21.07 1.19
CA GLN A 476 -30.47 -22.15 0.29
C GLN A 476 -29.34 -23.06 0.83
N LYS A 477 -28.24 -22.45 1.34
CA LYS A 477 -27.12 -23.18 1.93
C LYS A 477 -26.45 -22.37 3.04
N ALA A 478 -26.20 -22.99 4.18
CA ALA A 478 -25.40 -22.39 5.25
C ALA A 478 -23.95 -22.18 4.77
N SER A 479 -23.46 -20.96 4.87
CA SER A 479 -22.14 -20.53 4.37
C SER A 479 -21.40 -19.73 5.43
N PRO A 480 -20.14 -20.10 5.76
CA PRO A 480 -19.31 -19.32 6.67
C PRO A 480 -19.15 -17.88 6.20
N ILE A 481 -18.97 -17.66 4.89
CA ILE A 481 -18.75 -16.33 4.31
C ILE A 481 -20.00 -15.45 4.43
N ALA A 482 -21.20 -15.99 4.17
CA ALA A 482 -22.43 -15.24 4.31
C ALA A 482 -22.67 -14.82 5.78
N TYR A 483 -22.41 -15.70 6.75
CA TYR A 483 -22.48 -15.35 8.16
C TYR A 483 -21.43 -14.31 8.55
N ARG A 484 -20.19 -14.44 8.07
CA ARG A 484 -19.13 -13.45 8.27
C ARG A 484 -19.52 -12.06 7.75
N ASN A 485 -20.14 -12.00 6.56
CA ASN A 485 -20.57 -10.74 5.97
C ASN A 485 -21.69 -10.08 6.79
N LEU A 486 -22.63 -10.86 7.32
CA LEU A 486 -23.63 -10.36 8.25
C LEU A 486 -23.00 -9.90 9.57
N ALA A 487 -21.99 -10.62 10.09
CA ALA A 487 -21.25 -10.20 11.28
C ALA A 487 -20.53 -8.85 11.07
N TYR A 488 -19.92 -8.67 9.90
CA TYR A 488 -19.29 -7.41 9.55
C TYR A 488 -20.29 -6.25 9.52
N ASP A 489 -21.47 -6.45 8.94
CA ASP A 489 -22.49 -5.43 8.91
C ASP A 489 -22.97 -5.05 10.32
N GLU A 490 -23.28 -6.03 11.17
CA GLU A 490 -23.70 -5.80 12.55
C GLU A 490 -22.62 -5.06 13.36
N LYS A 491 -21.34 -5.40 13.17
CA LYS A 491 -20.21 -4.67 13.75
C LYS A 491 -20.23 -3.19 13.33
N MET A 492 -20.42 -2.91 12.04
CA MET A 492 -20.45 -1.55 11.51
C MET A 492 -21.66 -0.74 12.00
N GLN A 493 -22.73 -1.41 12.43
CA GLN A 493 -23.90 -0.78 13.09
C GLN A 493 -23.73 -0.64 14.62
N GLY A 494 -22.62 -1.12 15.19
CA GLY A 494 -22.39 -1.12 16.64
C GLY A 494 -23.12 -2.25 17.39
N ASN A 495 -23.75 -3.18 16.68
CA ASN A 495 -24.48 -4.33 17.26
C ASN A 495 -23.51 -5.47 17.60
N GLN A 496 -22.57 -5.20 18.51
CA GLN A 496 -21.42 -6.06 18.80
C GLN A 496 -21.83 -7.49 19.20
N ASN A 497 -22.88 -7.66 20.01
CA ASN A 497 -23.35 -9.00 20.40
C ASN A 497 -23.85 -9.81 19.21
N GLN A 498 -24.61 -9.19 18.30
CA GLN A 498 -25.12 -9.86 17.10
C GLN A 498 -24.00 -10.18 16.12
N ALA A 499 -22.99 -9.31 15.99
CA ALA A 499 -21.79 -9.57 15.20
C ALA A 499 -21.04 -10.82 15.72
N ILE A 500 -20.88 -10.95 17.04
CA ILE A 500 -20.26 -12.12 17.68
C ILE A 500 -21.06 -13.39 17.40
N GLU A 501 -22.39 -13.35 17.52
CA GLU A 501 -23.24 -14.53 17.25
C GLU A 501 -23.17 -14.97 15.78
N TYR A 502 -23.17 -14.05 14.81
CA TYR A 502 -23.00 -14.41 13.41
C TYR A 502 -21.59 -14.95 13.13
N MET A 503 -20.56 -14.33 13.70
CA MET A 503 -19.18 -14.80 13.50
C MET A 503 -18.94 -16.16 14.15
N LYS A 504 -19.58 -16.45 15.32
CA LYS A 504 -19.58 -17.76 15.95
C LYS A 504 -20.14 -18.81 15.00
N LYS A 505 -21.29 -18.56 14.36
CA LYS A 505 -21.85 -19.47 13.35
C LYS A 505 -20.90 -19.70 12.16
N ALA A 506 -20.19 -18.65 11.73
CA ALA A 506 -19.21 -18.76 10.65
C ALA A 506 -18.06 -19.71 11.01
N VAL A 507 -17.47 -19.56 12.22
CA VAL A 507 -16.34 -20.41 12.65
C VAL A 507 -16.78 -21.84 13.00
N GLU A 508 -18.03 -22.06 13.44
CA GLU A 508 -18.59 -23.38 13.73
C GLU A 508 -18.83 -24.19 12.44
N LEU A 509 -19.13 -23.52 11.32
CA LEU A 509 -19.30 -24.18 10.02
C LEU A 509 -17.99 -24.47 9.31
N GLU A 510 -16.90 -23.80 9.72
CA GLU A 510 -15.61 -23.95 9.08
C GLU A 510 -14.98 -25.31 9.42
N ASP A 511 -14.62 -26.08 8.39
CA ASP A 511 -14.06 -27.44 8.50
C ASP A 511 -12.59 -27.55 8.02
N ASN A 512 -11.75 -26.59 8.26
CA ASN A 512 -10.34 -26.52 7.82
C ASN A 512 -10.10 -26.24 6.32
N LYS A 513 -11.11 -26.10 5.50
CA LYS A 513 -10.97 -25.73 4.08
C LYS A 513 -10.88 -24.24 3.86
N ILE A 514 -11.41 -23.43 4.81
CA ILE A 514 -11.38 -21.99 4.79
C ILE A 514 -10.23 -21.50 5.67
N ASP A 515 -9.67 -20.37 5.35
CA ASP A 515 -8.48 -19.81 5.99
C ASP A 515 -8.72 -19.45 7.47
N LYS A 516 -7.65 -19.46 8.29
CA LYS A 516 -7.61 -19.03 9.70
C LYS A 516 -8.20 -17.65 9.99
N VAL A 517 -8.43 -16.84 8.94
CA VAL A 517 -8.99 -15.48 9.03
C VAL A 517 -10.30 -15.41 9.81
N PHE A 518 -11.17 -16.42 9.70
CA PHE A 518 -12.42 -16.45 10.47
C PHE A 518 -12.16 -16.51 12.00
N SER A 519 -11.19 -17.34 12.42
CA SER A 519 -10.77 -17.39 13.82
C SER A 519 -10.18 -16.06 14.28
N GLU A 520 -9.36 -15.43 13.45
CA GLU A 520 -8.74 -14.13 13.74
C GLU A 520 -9.80 -13.00 13.85
N GLU A 521 -10.80 -12.97 12.97
CA GLU A 521 -11.90 -12.01 13.04
C GLU A 521 -12.79 -12.26 14.27
N TYR A 522 -13.07 -13.52 14.62
CA TYR A 522 -13.86 -13.86 15.80
C TYR A 522 -13.14 -13.45 17.09
N MET A 523 -11.85 -13.75 17.19
CA MET A 523 -11.01 -13.30 18.33
C MET A 523 -11.01 -11.78 18.46
N ALA A 524 -10.88 -11.05 17.33
CA ALA A 524 -10.91 -9.59 17.35
C ALA A 524 -12.23 -9.04 17.89
N LEU A 525 -13.37 -9.62 17.46
CA LEU A 525 -14.69 -9.21 17.97
C LEU A 525 -14.83 -9.46 19.48
N LEU A 526 -14.34 -10.59 19.97
CA LEU A 526 -14.36 -10.90 21.40
C LEU A 526 -13.50 -9.93 22.21
N LEU A 527 -12.31 -9.60 21.73
CA LEU A 527 -11.42 -8.62 22.36
C LEU A 527 -12.02 -7.20 22.38
N GLU A 528 -12.59 -6.75 21.27
CA GLU A 528 -13.30 -5.47 21.17
C GLU A 528 -14.50 -5.41 22.15
N ALA A 529 -15.17 -6.53 22.36
CA ALA A 529 -16.28 -6.66 23.33
C ALA A 529 -15.79 -6.86 24.78
N LYS A 530 -14.49 -6.87 25.02
CA LYS A 530 -13.86 -7.16 26.33
C LYS A 530 -14.28 -8.53 26.90
N ARG A 531 -14.59 -9.51 26.04
CA ARG A 531 -14.94 -10.89 26.41
C ARG A 531 -13.68 -11.74 26.47
N TYR A 532 -12.77 -11.41 27.36
CA TYR A 532 -11.41 -11.95 27.41
C TYR A 532 -11.38 -13.45 27.72
N GLU A 533 -12.22 -13.92 28.66
CA GLU A 533 -12.34 -15.36 28.97
C GLU A 533 -12.84 -16.13 27.74
N ASN A 534 -13.86 -15.64 27.04
CA ASN A 534 -14.37 -16.29 25.84
C ASN A 534 -13.31 -16.35 24.73
N ALA A 535 -12.52 -15.27 24.58
CA ALA A 535 -11.43 -15.24 23.60
C ALA A 535 -10.35 -16.28 23.95
N TRP A 536 -9.97 -16.35 25.22
CA TRP A 536 -8.99 -17.33 25.70
C TRP A 536 -9.48 -18.77 25.53
N ASP A 537 -10.70 -19.08 25.96
CA ASP A 537 -11.29 -20.41 25.83
C ASP A 537 -11.40 -20.83 24.36
N TYR A 538 -11.80 -19.91 23.48
CA TYR A 538 -11.83 -20.17 22.05
C TYR A 538 -10.43 -20.47 21.50
N TYR A 539 -9.41 -19.66 21.83
CA TYR A 539 -8.04 -19.93 21.44
C TYR A 539 -7.55 -21.30 21.88
N CYS A 540 -7.78 -21.67 23.15
CA CYS A 540 -7.41 -22.96 23.70
C CYS A 540 -8.14 -24.15 23.03
N SER A 541 -9.33 -23.90 22.48
CA SER A 541 -10.10 -24.91 21.75
C SER A 541 -9.60 -25.18 20.33
N LEU A 542 -8.78 -24.27 19.77
CA LEU A 542 -8.27 -24.38 18.41
C LEU A 542 -7.23 -25.51 18.27
N PRO A 543 -7.15 -26.16 17.09
CA PRO A 543 -6.05 -27.09 16.81
C PRO A 543 -4.68 -26.43 16.96
N MET A 544 -3.66 -27.17 17.45
CA MET A 544 -2.30 -26.64 17.68
C MET A 544 -1.76 -25.84 16.47
N LYS A 545 -1.94 -26.36 15.26
CA LYS A 545 -1.50 -25.68 14.02
C LYS A 545 -2.09 -24.29 13.84
N ARG A 546 -3.31 -24.02 14.36
CA ARG A 546 -3.92 -22.69 14.35
C ARG A 546 -3.42 -21.83 15.49
N GLN A 547 -3.22 -22.41 16.67
CA GLN A 547 -2.62 -21.73 17.81
C GLN A 547 -1.20 -21.19 17.49
N GLU A 548 -0.48 -21.81 16.55
CA GLU A 548 0.82 -21.32 16.06
C GLU A 548 0.73 -20.05 15.21
N SER A 549 -0.46 -19.61 14.79
CA SER A 549 -0.62 -18.35 14.04
C SER A 549 -0.19 -17.17 14.88
N ASP A 550 0.73 -16.36 14.38
CA ASP A 550 1.25 -15.16 15.04
C ASP A 550 0.13 -14.25 15.54
N ARG A 551 -0.88 -14.01 14.70
CA ARG A 551 -2.00 -13.14 15.04
C ARG A 551 -2.88 -13.72 16.12
N LEU A 552 -3.26 -15.00 16.02
CA LEU A 552 -4.07 -15.66 17.05
C LEU A 552 -3.31 -15.72 18.38
N THR A 553 -2.00 -15.99 18.34
CA THR A 553 -1.14 -15.97 19.53
C THR A 553 -1.11 -14.59 20.17
N LEU A 554 -0.95 -13.53 19.38
CA LEU A 554 -0.95 -12.15 19.88
C LEU A 554 -2.32 -11.77 20.49
N GLN A 555 -3.41 -12.11 19.80
CA GLN A 555 -4.78 -11.89 20.30
C GLN A 555 -5.04 -12.66 21.59
N ALA A 556 -4.55 -13.89 21.70
CA ALA A 556 -4.61 -14.67 22.94
C ALA A 556 -3.76 -14.04 24.05
N GLY A 557 -2.61 -13.45 23.73
CA GLY A 557 -1.80 -12.65 24.66
C GLY A 557 -2.57 -11.45 25.20
N LEU A 558 -3.27 -10.71 24.33
CA LEU A 558 -4.12 -9.57 24.71
C LEU A 558 -5.30 -9.98 25.61
N ALA A 559 -5.88 -11.14 25.39
CA ALA A 559 -6.89 -11.71 26.31
C ALA A 559 -6.23 -12.15 27.62
N GLY A 560 -5.11 -12.88 27.51
CA GLY A 560 -4.40 -13.47 28.65
C GLY A 560 -3.90 -12.46 29.68
N VAL A 561 -3.47 -11.27 29.23
CA VAL A 561 -3.04 -10.21 30.15
C VAL A 561 -4.19 -9.73 31.04
N GLU A 562 -5.42 -9.74 30.53
CA GLU A 562 -6.60 -9.30 31.29
C GLU A 562 -7.11 -10.35 32.28
N ILE A 563 -6.88 -11.64 31.99
CA ILE A 563 -7.33 -12.75 32.83
C ILE A 563 -6.19 -13.43 33.63
N GLY A 564 -4.99 -12.80 33.66
CA GLY A 564 -3.88 -13.24 34.52
C GLY A 564 -3.09 -14.45 33.97
N GLN A 565 -3.04 -14.67 32.66
CA GLN A 565 -2.25 -15.75 32.03
C GLN A 565 -0.78 -15.33 31.85
N GLU A 566 -0.10 -14.93 32.93
CA GLU A 566 1.21 -14.28 32.90
C GLU A 566 2.30 -15.07 32.14
N ALA A 567 2.42 -16.38 32.41
CA ALA A 567 3.43 -17.22 31.75
C ALA A 567 3.22 -17.30 30.21
N PHE A 568 1.97 -17.28 29.75
CA PHE A 568 1.68 -17.24 28.33
C PHE A 568 2.02 -15.88 27.72
N VAL A 569 1.66 -14.80 28.40
CA VAL A 569 1.97 -13.42 27.95
C VAL A 569 3.47 -13.21 27.83
N GLU A 570 4.25 -13.67 28.81
CA GLU A 570 5.72 -13.62 28.75
C GLU A 570 6.26 -14.42 27.55
N ALA A 571 5.74 -15.61 27.29
CA ALA A 571 6.13 -16.41 26.12
C ALA A 571 5.81 -15.70 24.81
N VAL A 572 4.65 -14.99 24.73
CA VAL A 572 4.27 -14.19 23.54
C VAL A 572 5.24 -13.02 23.32
N LEU A 573 5.61 -12.30 24.38
CA LEU A 573 6.54 -11.15 24.31
C LEU A 573 7.98 -11.54 23.90
N HIS A 574 8.36 -12.80 24.11
CA HIS A 574 9.68 -13.34 23.69
C HIS A 574 9.62 -14.13 22.36
N ARG A 575 8.46 -14.18 21.73
CA ARG A 575 8.28 -14.89 20.47
C ARG A 575 8.79 -14.06 19.29
N GLU A 576 9.47 -14.71 18.36
CA GLU A 576 9.75 -14.13 17.03
C GLU A 576 8.49 -14.23 16.15
N PHE A 577 8.00 -13.08 15.70
CA PHE A 577 6.84 -13.00 14.80
C PHE A 577 7.29 -12.98 13.34
N SER A 578 6.70 -13.85 12.53
CA SER A 578 6.98 -13.93 11.09
C SER A 578 6.27 -12.84 10.29
N CYS A 579 5.17 -12.29 10.81
CA CYS A 579 4.37 -11.28 10.14
C CYS A 579 3.90 -10.19 11.12
N ILE A 580 4.44 -8.99 10.97
CA ILE A 580 3.97 -7.76 11.64
C ILE A 580 3.42 -6.82 10.55
N ARG A 581 2.23 -6.27 10.77
CA ARG A 581 1.66 -5.26 9.89
C ARG A 581 2.30 -3.91 10.14
N GLU A 582 2.54 -3.17 9.08
CA GLU A 582 2.95 -1.77 9.23
C GLU A 582 1.87 -0.97 9.97
N GLY A 583 2.31 -0.20 10.97
CA GLY A 583 1.43 0.58 11.84
C GLY A 583 0.69 -0.23 12.91
N ASP A 584 0.87 -1.56 13.00
CA ASP A 584 0.31 -2.38 14.07
C ASP A 584 1.18 -2.25 15.34
N THR A 585 0.61 -1.72 16.41
CA THR A 585 1.26 -1.56 17.72
C THR A 585 0.83 -2.61 18.74
N SER A 586 0.01 -3.59 18.35
CA SER A 586 -0.60 -4.54 19.29
C SER A 586 0.42 -5.29 20.15
N LEU A 587 1.60 -5.61 19.61
CA LEU A 587 2.66 -6.28 20.37
C LEU A 587 3.29 -5.34 21.42
N THR A 588 3.51 -4.09 21.07
CA THR A 588 3.98 -3.05 21.99
C THR A 588 2.90 -2.71 23.03
N ASP A 589 1.65 -2.66 22.62
CA ASP A 589 0.51 -2.43 23.53
C ASP A 589 0.36 -3.57 24.53
N LEU A 590 0.58 -4.83 24.10
CA LEU A 590 0.60 -5.99 25.01
C LEU A 590 1.71 -5.83 26.07
N TYR A 591 2.91 -5.40 25.67
CA TYR A 591 4.01 -5.14 26.62
C TYR A 591 3.62 -4.10 27.66
N PHE A 592 3.11 -2.94 27.24
CA PHE A 592 2.73 -1.88 28.19
C PHE A 592 1.58 -2.29 29.12
N ARG A 593 0.56 -2.98 28.61
CA ARG A 593 -0.53 -3.53 29.43
C ARG A 593 -0.01 -4.52 30.46
N TYR A 594 0.89 -5.41 30.07
CA TYR A 594 1.47 -6.39 30.97
C TYR A 594 2.29 -5.72 32.07
N GLN A 595 3.12 -4.74 31.75
CA GLN A 595 3.89 -3.99 32.74
C GLN A 595 2.99 -3.16 33.67
N ALA A 596 1.90 -2.59 33.15
CA ALA A 596 0.94 -1.87 33.98
C ALA A 596 0.24 -2.80 34.97
N LYS A 597 -0.19 -3.99 34.55
CA LYS A 597 -0.78 -5.01 35.47
C LYS A 597 0.21 -5.44 36.56
N LYS A 598 1.47 -5.69 36.21
CA LYS A 598 2.53 -5.99 37.19
C LYS A 598 2.69 -4.85 38.23
N ARG A 599 2.73 -3.60 37.76
CA ARG A 599 2.84 -2.45 38.65
C ARG A 599 1.66 -2.34 39.62
N MET A 600 0.44 -2.59 39.15
CA MET A 600 -0.75 -2.61 40.00
C MET A 600 -0.71 -3.70 41.10
N GLN A 601 -0.07 -4.83 40.80
CA GLN A 601 0.16 -5.90 41.78
C GLN A 601 1.22 -5.54 42.84
N GLU A 602 2.26 -4.79 42.41
CA GLU A 602 3.39 -4.40 43.28
C GLU A 602 3.11 -3.19 44.13
N ILE A 603 2.32 -2.26 43.64
CA ILE A 603 2.06 -0.97 44.32
C ILE A 603 0.60 -0.91 44.82
N LYS A 604 0.43 -0.87 46.14
CA LYS A 604 -0.85 -0.75 46.77
C LYS A 604 -1.53 0.56 46.37
N ASP A 605 -2.83 0.51 46.07
CA ASP A 605 -3.67 1.65 45.67
C ASP A 605 -3.28 2.34 44.34
N CYS A 606 -2.47 1.71 43.48
CA CYS A 606 -2.20 2.15 42.12
C CYS A 606 -3.36 1.76 41.19
N ASP A 607 -4.02 2.74 40.60
CA ASP A 607 -5.07 2.46 39.61
C ASP A 607 -4.50 2.18 38.20
N GLU A 608 -5.37 1.68 37.30
CA GLU A 608 -4.98 1.29 35.96
C GLU A 608 -4.46 2.48 35.15
N GLN A 609 -5.04 3.68 35.31
CA GLN A 609 -4.61 4.87 34.57
C GLN A 609 -3.25 5.36 35.04
N GLU A 610 -3.00 5.35 36.35
CA GLU A 610 -1.72 5.70 36.92
C GLU A 610 -0.62 4.70 36.50
N ALA A 611 -0.91 3.41 36.55
CA ALA A 611 0.00 2.37 36.12
C ALA A 611 0.35 2.49 34.61
N ALA A 612 -0.66 2.67 33.76
CA ALA A 612 -0.47 2.83 32.32
C ALA A 612 0.39 4.06 32.01
N ARG A 613 0.09 5.21 32.62
CA ARG A 613 0.90 6.44 32.46
C ARG A 613 2.34 6.22 32.86
N TYR A 614 2.57 5.62 34.02
CA TYR A 614 3.92 5.38 34.51
C TYR A 614 4.72 4.50 33.57
N VAL A 615 4.16 3.40 33.07
CA VAL A 615 4.90 2.50 32.18
C VAL A 615 5.16 3.13 30.81
N GLU A 616 4.24 3.91 30.27
CA GLU A 616 4.44 4.65 29.01
C GLU A 616 5.56 5.72 29.12
N GLU A 617 5.67 6.39 30.28
CA GLU A 617 6.65 7.45 30.52
C GLU A 617 8.04 6.91 30.90
N ASN A 618 8.11 5.78 31.57
CA ASN A 618 9.35 5.33 32.22
C ASN A 618 9.93 4.03 31.66
N LEU A 619 9.16 3.26 30.87
CA LEU A 619 9.62 1.99 30.33
C LEU A 619 9.73 2.05 28.80
N ASN A 620 10.74 1.37 28.27
CA ASN A 620 10.86 1.13 26.84
C ASN A 620 10.65 -0.36 26.57
N PRO A 621 9.87 -0.72 25.52
CA PRO A 621 9.81 -2.10 25.07
C PRO A 621 11.18 -2.59 24.63
N PRO A 622 11.45 -3.90 24.73
CA PRO A 622 12.60 -4.50 24.06
C PRO A 622 12.64 -4.15 22.56
N GLU A 623 13.84 -3.95 22.01
CA GLU A 623 13.98 -3.53 20.58
C GLU A 623 13.35 -4.54 19.62
N GLU A 624 13.31 -5.82 19.97
CA GLU A 624 12.76 -6.90 19.15
C GLU A 624 11.25 -6.78 18.91
N ILE A 625 10.54 -6.13 19.85
CA ILE A 625 9.08 -5.96 19.81
C ILE A 625 8.64 -4.50 19.63
N ASP A 626 9.58 -3.57 19.52
CA ASP A 626 9.26 -2.16 19.32
C ASP A 626 9.07 -1.84 17.83
N PHE A 627 7.84 -1.83 17.37
CA PHE A 627 7.44 -1.47 16.00
C PHE A 627 6.77 -0.09 15.92
N ARG A 628 6.92 0.75 16.96
CA ARG A 628 6.31 2.09 16.96
C ARG A 628 6.93 2.99 15.89
N MET A 629 6.09 3.52 15.03
CA MET A 629 6.49 4.53 14.04
C MET A 629 6.44 5.94 14.63
N PHE A 630 5.57 6.16 15.61
CA PHE A 630 5.36 7.45 16.26
C PHE A 630 5.29 7.27 17.78
N VAL A 631 5.69 8.31 18.53
CA VAL A 631 5.43 8.39 19.97
C VAL A 631 4.17 9.21 20.20
N LYS A 632 3.31 8.72 21.08
CA LYS A 632 2.25 9.59 21.66
C LYS A 632 2.95 10.71 22.44
N ARG A 633 2.93 11.95 21.93
CA ARG A 633 3.42 13.10 22.70
C ARG A 633 2.46 13.40 23.84
N GLU A 634 3.00 13.91 24.95
CA GLU A 634 2.23 14.29 26.15
C GLU A 634 1.06 15.24 25.80
N ARG A 635 -0.12 14.93 26.31
CA ARG A 635 -1.33 15.77 26.21
C ARG A 635 -1.20 17.17 26.81
N THR A 636 -0.14 17.46 27.55
CA THR A 636 0.09 18.75 28.20
C THR A 636 0.32 19.92 27.24
N ASP A 637 0.79 19.66 26.02
CA ASP A 637 0.95 20.69 25.00
C ASP A 637 -0.29 20.82 24.07
N GLU A 638 -1.17 19.81 24.01
CA GLU A 638 -2.37 19.81 23.17
C GLU A 638 -3.34 20.95 23.53
N ASN A 639 -3.57 21.20 24.82
CA ASN A 639 -4.48 22.28 25.26
C ASN A 639 -3.93 23.67 24.92
N LYS A 640 -2.62 23.89 25.07
CA LYS A 640 -2.00 25.18 24.74
C LYS A 640 -1.95 25.45 23.24
N TYR A 641 -1.88 24.39 22.43
CA TYR A 641 -1.86 24.52 20.97
C TYR A 641 -3.26 24.77 20.39
N ARG A 642 -4.31 24.11 20.95
CA ARG A 642 -5.72 24.37 20.60
C ARG A 642 -6.14 25.79 20.86
N GLU A 643 -5.81 26.33 22.02
CA GLU A 643 -6.16 27.72 22.39
C GLU A 643 -5.47 28.77 21.50
N ARG A 644 -4.29 28.47 20.92
CA ARG A 644 -3.56 29.42 20.05
C ARG A 644 -3.97 29.37 18.58
N ASN A 645 -4.32 28.22 18.04
CA ASN A 645 -4.50 28.01 16.61
C ASN A 645 -5.93 27.72 16.16
N PHE A 646 -6.80 27.36 17.09
CA PHE A 646 -8.22 27.11 16.82
C PHE A 646 -9.07 27.77 17.90
N PRO A 647 -9.30 29.10 17.85
CA PRO A 647 -10.21 29.73 18.77
C PRO A 647 -11.60 29.10 18.61
N ALA A 648 -12.22 28.76 19.73
CA ALA A 648 -13.56 28.20 19.77
C ALA A 648 -14.53 29.12 19.01
N THR A 649 -15.09 28.61 17.91
CA THR A 649 -16.24 29.22 17.22
C THR A 649 -17.52 28.70 17.83
#